data_2d69a0783f702af1b2c0f7f82d9295d5
#
_entry.id   2d69a0783f702af1b2c0f7f82d9295d5
#
_cell.length_a   1.000
_cell.length_b   1.000
_cell.length_c   1.000
_cell.angle_alpha   90.00
_cell.angle_beta   90.00
_cell.angle_gamma   90.00
#
_symmetry.space_group_name_H-M   'P 1'
#
loop_
_entity.id
_entity.type
_entity.pdbx_description
1 polymer ?
#
loop_
_entity_poly.entity_id
_entity_poly.type
_entity_poly.pdbx_seq_one_letter_code
_entity_poly.pdbx_strand_id
1 'polypeptide(L)'
;MSIVQRYTTTTNGAMTFTGNTLGFGSNNPSYNDIGAFITLDLTQQVPSYPIGSTLNWKLNASQAVLKFPVASEVLYAELIWGGTSKFNAVDVTGDINVPISLTNPQGSIQTISPDATTAQVVVHENHTFYIRTADVTKLIKASGAGSYTVSGVPATIQRPSKSNAAGWTLAVIYKNPSLPSRNINLYVGVASVERGNLVDQKVMGFGTPESKPFQARALLTAIEGDSFISKDQFLFGPSPSQLQAISGPNNLVDNFFASQINDDGGNLDTSGTAGNSNVTPGQKQSTQRYGWDITNVDISNAMEISQTEAIARFKTDMDGFILSGLGIQIDVNSPELKIDKQVDKDIAIVGDELTYTILVENSGLVEAQNSIFKDILPDELEFVQNSLTIDGQAKPGENPAKGVNIGSVSIEGPVEIIFKVKVIAVPTDGKVTNTGKLDYEFQSAAGLPLTSGSSSSNEVNTIIKHVQVDLVKSEDRSVYDKKGDIITYTLDITNNGDTSVNALSIKDVIPTGTVLVPGSLKVNGAPVLGDLTTGIPLGTLIPDQTTVITFQVAVQSPLPVKVDNQAEAIYQFQLKPGSNVREEIVTSNLITAWLETDCQKAQNQIFESVAQQELGLMKILQAESVKVQEAVKAFEEERISAQELARINQSVEKVVQKATQLEKLLKDKLEMAKQICC
;
A
#
# COMPACT_ATOMS: atom_id res chain seq x y z
N MET A 1 -10.79 10.63 42.11
CA MET A 1 -9.71 10.79 41.14
C MET A 1 -9.95 9.83 39.99
N SER A 2 -9.72 10.25 38.83
CA SER A 2 -10.28 9.63 37.63
C SER A 2 -9.17 9.10 36.73
N ILE A 3 -9.32 7.88 36.33
CA ILE A 3 -8.72 7.47 35.06
C ILE A 3 -9.28 8.41 33.99
N VAL A 4 -8.42 8.94 33.11
CA VAL A 4 -8.79 9.88 32.07
C VAL A 4 -8.86 9.17 30.71
N GLN A 5 -9.82 9.57 29.89
CA GLN A 5 -9.90 9.05 28.52
C GLN A 5 -8.74 9.59 27.69
N ARG A 6 -7.92 8.69 27.16
CA ARG A 6 -6.76 9.02 26.32
C ARG A 6 -7.07 8.94 24.83
N TYR A 7 -7.91 7.99 24.45
CA TYR A 7 -8.25 7.79 23.06
C TYR A 7 -9.64 7.19 22.94
N THR A 8 -10.36 7.61 21.92
CA THR A 8 -11.65 7.02 21.51
C THR A 8 -11.73 7.01 20.00
N THR A 9 -12.30 5.96 19.46
CA THR A 9 -12.58 5.83 18.02
C THR A 9 -13.69 4.83 17.78
N THR A 10 -14.35 4.96 16.63
CA THR A 10 -15.19 3.89 16.05
C THR A 10 -14.53 3.48 14.73
N THR A 11 -14.21 2.21 14.59
CA THR A 11 -13.49 1.69 13.42
C THR A 11 -13.65 0.18 13.31
N ASN A 12 -13.48 -0.36 12.09
CA ASN A 12 -13.23 -1.79 11.91
C ASN A 12 -11.86 -2.11 12.51
N GLY A 13 -11.83 -2.66 13.72
CA GLY A 13 -10.57 -2.83 14.44
C GLY A 13 -10.73 -3.42 15.83
N ALA A 14 -9.65 -3.37 16.59
CA ALA A 14 -9.62 -3.82 17.97
C ALA A 14 -8.53 -3.11 18.79
N MET A 15 -8.55 -3.35 20.08
CA MET A 15 -7.51 -2.98 21.01
C MET A 15 -6.88 -4.24 21.60
N THR A 16 -5.57 -4.23 21.80
CA THR A 16 -4.82 -5.27 22.50
C THR A 16 -3.95 -4.66 23.58
N PHE A 17 -3.82 -5.36 24.70
CA PHE A 17 -2.87 -5.05 25.75
C PHE A 17 -1.79 -6.12 25.77
N THR A 18 -0.53 -5.70 25.77
CA THR A 18 0.61 -6.58 26.05
C THR A 18 1.52 -5.89 27.06
N GLY A 19 2.35 -6.63 27.75
CA GLY A 19 3.24 -6.08 28.75
C GLY A 19 3.75 -7.16 29.68
N ASN A 20 4.45 -6.73 30.73
CA ASN A 20 4.98 -7.69 31.70
C ASN A 20 5.22 -7.02 33.05
N THR A 21 5.28 -7.84 34.10
CA THR A 21 5.86 -7.43 35.36
C THR A 21 7.38 -7.20 35.23
N LEU A 22 7.94 -6.38 36.12
CA LEU A 22 9.38 -6.22 36.29
C LEU A 22 9.86 -6.90 37.61
N GLY A 23 9.03 -7.75 38.22
CA GLY A 23 9.34 -8.36 39.47
C GLY A 23 9.03 -9.85 39.59
N PHE A 24 9.89 -10.57 40.30
CA PHE A 24 9.62 -11.89 40.85
C PHE A 24 9.02 -11.76 42.25
N GLY A 25 7.95 -12.50 42.50
CA GLY A 25 7.31 -12.60 43.81
C GLY A 25 8.28 -12.98 44.90
N SER A 26 8.00 -12.52 46.10
CA SER A 26 8.83 -12.79 47.30
C SER A 26 9.14 -14.29 47.42
N ASN A 27 10.36 -14.61 47.80
CA ASN A 27 10.77 -15.98 48.13
C ASN A 27 10.14 -16.50 49.44
N ASN A 28 9.51 -15.63 50.19
CA ASN A 28 8.66 -15.98 51.32
C ASN A 28 7.19 -15.88 50.92
N PRO A 29 6.47 -17.00 50.79
CA PRO A 29 5.07 -17.00 50.33
C PRO A 29 4.08 -16.33 51.30
N SER A 30 4.54 -15.84 52.45
CA SER A 30 3.72 -15.04 53.36
C SER A 30 3.65 -13.56 52.96
N TYR A 31 4.47 -13.13 52.00
CA TYR A 31 4.50 -11.76 51.50
C TYR A 31 3.92 -11.72 50.07
N ASN A 32 3.04 -10.76 49.84
CA ASN A 32 2.29 -10.60 48.58
C ASN A 32 2.91 -9.47 47.75
N ASP A 33 4.20 -9.55 47.49
CA ASP A 33 4.93 -8.51 46.77
C ASP A 33 6.08 -9.05 45.94
N ILE A 34 6.70 -8.21 45.14
CA ILE A 34 7.94 -8.57 44.47
C ILE A 34 9.12 -8.47 45.45
N GLY A 35 10.00 -9.47 45.44
CA GLY A 35 11.18 -9.52 46.29
C GLY A 35 12.50 -9.42 45.51
N ALA A 36 12.46 -9.41 44.19
CA ALA A 36 13.57 -9.10 43.31
C ALA A 36 13.03 -8.57 41.97
N PHE A 37 13.76 -7.67 41.30
CA PHE A 37 13.44 -7.27 39.95
C PHE A 37 13.88 -8.33 38.93
N ILE A 38 13.15 -8.44 37.84
CA ILE A 38 13.56 -9.16 36.63
C ILE A 38 14.57 -8.33 35.87
N THR A 39 15.62 -8.96 35.35
CA THR A 39 16.59 -8.35 34.43
C THR A 39 16.90 -9.30 33.27
N LEU A 40 17.23 -8.75 32.13
CA LEU A 40 17.72 -9.55 30.95
C LEU A 40 19.23 -9.82 31.02
N ASP A 41 19.93 -9.26 32.00
CA ASP A 41 21.34 -9.60 32.27
C ASP A 41 21.41 -10.92 33.07
N LEU A 42 21.65 -12.00 32.37
CA LEU A 42 21.75 -13.36 32.95
C LEU A 42 22.99 -13.58 33.81
N THR A 43 23.89 -12.59 33.93
CA THR A 43 24.99 -12.63 34.90
C THR A 43 24.54 -12.20 36.29
N GLN A 44 23.36 -11.59 36.42
CA GLN A 44 22.75 -11.13 37.66
C GLN A 44 21.90 -12.25 38.27
N GLN A 45 22.06 -12.45 39.57
CA GLN A 45 21.19 -13.33 40.34
C GLN A 45 21.13 -12.86 41.80
N VAL A 46 19.93 -12.66 42.30
CA VAL A 46 19.68 -12.46 43.73
C VAL A 46 19.59 -13.84 44.41
N PRO A 47 20.28 -14.08 45.53
CA PRO A 47 20.19 -15.37 46.22
C PRO A 47 18.73 -15.81 46.48
N SER A 48 18.42 -17.04 46.16
CA SER A 48 17.07 -17.66 46.24
C SER A 48 16.05 -17.17 45.20
N TYR A 49 16.50 -16.44 44.17
CA TYR A 49 15.67 -16.04 43.01
C TYR A 49 16.24 -16.64 41.73
N PRO A 50 15.44 -16.70 40.65
CA PRO A 50 15.92 -17.14 39.36
C PRO A 50 17.11 -16.33 38.83
N ILE A 51 17.91 -16.93 37.95
CA ILE A 51 18.90 -16.21 37.13
C ILE A 51 18.16 -15.12 36.33
N GLY A 52 18.76 -13.95 36.15
CA GLY A 52 18.11 -12.78 35.61
C GLY A 52 17.29 -12.02 36.64
N SER A 53 17.78 -11.98 37.90
CA SER A 53 17.19 -11.21 39.00
C SER A 53 18.17 -10.22 39.60
N THR A 54 17.70 -9.05 40.02
CA THR A 54 18.49 -7.96 40.60
C THR A 54 17.71 -7.20 41.69
N LEU A 55 18.41 -6.50 42.56
CA LEU A 55 17.81 -5.55 43.52
C LEU A 55 17.90 -4.10 43.02
N ASN A 56 18.57 -3.86 41.91
CA ASN A 56 18.77 -2.53 41.35
C ASN A 56 17.74 -2.25 40.26
N TRP A 57 16.79 -1.36 40.53
CA TRP A 57 15.76 -1.00 39.56
C TRP A 57 16.31 -0.44 38.22
N LYS A 58 17.52 0.18 38.23
CA LYS A 58 18.16 0.69 37.01
C LYS A 58 18.55 -0.41 36.01
N LEU A 59 18.60 -1.66 36.48
CA LEU A 59 18.90 -2.84 35.69
C LEU A 59 17.65 -3.69 35.38
N ASN A 60 16.47 -3.27 35.90
CA ASN A 60 15.26 -4.04 35.63
C ASN A 60 14.91 -3.97 34.13
N ALA A 61 14.46 -5.11 33.60
CA ALA A 61 14.04 -5.22 32.22
C ALA A 61 13.15 -6.46 32.03
N SER A 62 12.08 -6.33 31.28
CA SER A 62 11.27 -7.46 30.86
C SER A 62 10.72 -7.27 29.46
N GLN A 63 10.44 -8.38 28.78
CA GLN A 63 9.97 -8.44 27.42
C GLN A 63 8.54 -9.00 27.34
N ALA A 64 7.73 -8.46 26.44
CA ALA A 64 6.43 -8.99 26.05
C ALA A 64 6.28 -9.01 24.53
N VAL A 65 5.35 -9.81 24.02
CA VAL A 65 5.12 -9.99 22.58
C VAL A 65 3.82 -9.31 22.17
N LEU A 66 3.91 -8.22 21.42
CA LEU A 66 2.77 -7.58 20.78
C LEU A 66 2.31 -8.37 19.57
N LYS A 67 1.02 -8.71 19.54
CA LYS A 67 0.38 -9.46 18.43
C LYS A 67 -0.85 -8.71 17.95
N PHE A 68 -1.00 -8.61 16.63
CA PHE A 68 -2.25 -8.22 15.97
C PHE A 68 -2.29 -8.82 14.55
N PRO A 69 -3.47 -8.96 13.90
CA PRO A 69 -3.61 -9.57 12.59
C PRO A 69 -2.79 -8.87 11.51
N VAL A 70 -2.37 -9.61 10.48
CA VAL A 70 -1.74 -9.05 9.27
C VAL A 70 -2.68 -8.01 8.63
N ALA A 71 -2.13 -7.03 7.92
CA ALA A 71 -2.84 -5.90 7.33
C ALA A 71 -3.53 -4.95 8.34
N SER A 72 -3.16 -5.02 9.63
CA SER A 72 -3.59 -4.04 10.62
C SER A 72 -2.78 -2.75 10.52
N GLU A 73 -3.45 -1.61 10.71
CA GLU A 73 -2.82 -0.29 10.85
C GLU A 73 -3.01 0.20 12.27
N VAL A 74 -1.91 0.50 12.96
CA VAL A 74 -1.96 1.07 14.32
C VAL A 74 -2.55 2.48 14.27
N LEU A 75 -3.59 2.74 15.04
CA LEU A 75 -4.21 4.05 15.18
C LEU A 75 -3.63 4.82 16.34
N TYR A 76 -3.47 4.14 17.48
CA TYR A 76 -2.96 4.71 18.71
C TYR A 76 -2.21 3.68 19.55
N ALA A 77 -1.17 4.10 20.26
CA ALA A 77 -0.47 3.25 21.22
C ALA A 77 -0.01 4.05 22.44
N GLU A 78 -0.35 3.56 23.62
CA GLU A 78 0.03 4.12 24.91
C GLU A 78 0.91 3.15 25.68
N LEU A 79 2.08 3.58 26.13
CA LEU A 79 2.89 2.84 27.07
C LEU A 79 2.55 3.29 28.50
N ILE A 80 2.18 2.36 29.36
CA ILE A 80 1.83 2.57 30.77
C ILE A 80 2.87 1.84 31.59
N TRP A 81 3.46 2.50 32.58
CA TRP A 81 4.41 1.87 33.50
C TRP A 81 4.31 2.46 34.89
N GLY A 82 4.78 1.73 35.87
CA GLY A 82 4.77 2.21 37.24
C GLY A 82 5.22 1.17 38.27
N GLY A 83 4.96 1.49 39.50
CA GLY A 83 5.30 0.63 40.64
C GLY A 83 5.25 1.36 41.95
N THR A 84 5.80 0.74 43.01
CA THR A 84 5.95 1.30 44.31
C THR A 84 7.17 2.23 44.34
N SER A 85 6.95 3.54 44.58
CA SER A 85 8.01 4.55 44.60
C SER A 85 8.57 4.83 46.02
N LYS A 86 7.79 4.51 47.05
CA LYS A 86 8.23 4.73 48.45
C LYS A 86 7.56 3.73 49.39
N PHE A 87 8.39 3.17 50.27
CA PHE A 87 7.94 2.43 51.43
C PHE A 87 8.99 2.57 52.54
N ASN A 88 8.59 3.09 53.70
CA ASN A 88 9.47 3.38 54.86
C ASN A 88 10.73 4.17 54.46
N ALA A 89 11.90 3.60 54.65
CA ALA A 89 13.20 4.23 54.38
C ALA A 89 13.63 4.12 52.90
N VAL A 90 13.00 3.27 52.08
CA VAL A 90 13.31 3.14 50.65
C VAL A 90 12.43 4.10 49.88
N ASP A 91 13.05 5.05 49.19
CA ASP A 91 12.37 6.14 48.51
C ASP A 91 13.05 6.44 47.18
N VAL A 92 12.32 6.23 46.07
CA VAL A 92 12.73 6.55 44.70
C VAL A 92 11.80 7.59 44.06
N THR A 93 11.03 8.33 44.85
CA THR A 93 10.10 9.34 44.35
C THR A 93 10.79 10.46 43.56
N GLY A 94 12.08 10.71 43.81
CA GLY A 94 12.89 11.63 43.02
C GLY A 94 13.17 11.14 41.58
N ASP A 95 13.08 9.85 41.34
CA ASP A 95 13.43 9.21 40.06
C ASP A 95 12.22 8.88 39.18
N ILE A 96 10.96 8.94 39.67
CA ILE A 96 9.77 8.47 38.96
C ILE A 96 9.45 9.22 37.64
N ASN A 97 10.08 10.37 37.42
CA ASN A 97 9.96 11.15 36.19
C ASN A 97 11.17 11.00 35.24
N VAL A 98 12.17 10.17 35.61
CA VAL A 98 13.25 9.89 34.66
C VAL A 98 12.72 9.11 33.46
N PRO A 99 13.24 9.38 32.27
CA PRO A 99 12.87 8.61 31.10
C PRO A 99 13.25 7.13 31.26
N ILE A 100 12.40 6.25 30.74
CA ILE A 100 12.64 4.80 30.65
C ILE A 100 13.09 4.42 29.25
N SER A 101 13.52 3.17 29.05
CA SER A 101 13.88 2.66 27.72
C SER A 101 12.82 1.70 27.20
N LEU A 102 12.45 1.87 25.92
CA LEU A 102 11.62 0.93 25.15
C LEU A 102 12.43 0.42 23.96
N THR A 103 12.71 -0.89 23.94
CA THR A 103 13.37 -1.55 22.80
C THR A 103 12.32 -2.17 21.91
N ASN A 104 12.37 -1.88 20.62
CA ASN A 104 11.43 -2.39 19.63
C ASN A 104 11.85 -3.78 19.09
N PRO A 105 11.01 -4.46 18.28
CA PRO A 105 11.32 -5.79 17.71
C PRO A 105 12.59 -5.85 16.85
N GLN A 106 13.06 -4.73 16.33
CA GLN A 106 14.29 -4.62 15.54
C GLN A 106 15.54 -4.36 16.40
N GLY A 107 15.39 -4.32 17.73
CA GLY A 107 16.48 -4.08 18.67
C GLY A 107 16.85 -2.59 18.85
N SER A 108 16.11 -1.66 18.27
CA SER A 108 16.33 -0.22 18.46
C SER A 108 15.81 0.23 19.81
N ILE A 109 16.64 0.91 20.58
CA ILE A 109 16.32 1.44 21.91
C ILE A 109 15.86 2.89 21.78
N GLN A 110 14.70 3.19 22.33
CA GLN A 110 14.13 4.54 22.39
C GLN A 110 13.99 4.98 23.85
N THR A 111 14.34 6.23 24.12
CA THR A 111 14.14 6.86 25.41
C THR A 111 12.74 7.44 25.46
N ILE A 112 11.92 7.01 26.44
CA ILE A 112 10.52 7.40 26.59
C ILE A 112 10.38 8.28 27.82
N SER A 113 10.04 9.54 27.63
CA SER A 113 9.72 10.47 28.70
C SER A 113 8.25 10.37 29.11
N PRO A 114 7.92 10.43 30.41
CA PRO A 114 6.53 10.39 30.85
C PRO A 114 5.75 11.65 30.41
N ASP A 115 4.47 11.45 30.04
CA ASP A 115 3.52 12.53 29.82
C ASP A 115 3.11 13.15 31.20
N ALA A 116 3.38 14.43 31.36
CA ALA A 116 3.03 15.13 32.59
C ALA A 116 1.52 15.23 32.83
N THR A 117 0.71 15.17 31.78
CA THR A 117 -0.77 15.30 31.87
C THR A 117 -1.44 14.06 32.45
N THR A 118 -0.77 12.90 32.40
CA THR A 118 -1.26 11.63 32.94
C THR A 118 -0.45 11.14 34.14
N ALA A 119 0.59 11.89 34.52
CA ALA A 119 1.46 11.54 35.62
C ALA A 119 0.72 11.61 36.98
N GLN A 120 0.55 10.47 37.61
CA GLN A 120 -0.18 10.37 38.88
C GLN A 120 0.61 9.61 39.94
N VAL A 121 0.31 9.94 41.19
CA VAL A 121 0.84 9.29 42.39
C VAL A 121 -0.31 9.08 43.36
N VAL A 122 -0.33 7.94 44.02
CA VAL A 122 -1.32 7.61 45.04
C VAL A 122 -0.64 7.00 46.26
N VAL A 123 -1.15 7.33 47.42
CA VAL A 123 -0.74 6.69 48.69
C VAL A 123 -1.81 5.66 49.04
N HIS A 124 -1.38 4.41 49.17
CA HIS A 124 -2.20 3.32 49.62
C HIS A 124 -1.56 2.75 50.90
N GLU A 125 -2.27 2.82 52.01
CA GLU A 125 -1.68 2.55 53.37
C GLU A 125 -0.39 3.38 53.60
N ASN A 126 0.76 2.71 53.77
CA ASN A 126 2.07 3.33 53.98
C ASN A 126 2.96 3.31 52.71
N HIS A 127 2.41 2.93 51.55
CA HIS A 127 3.11 2.83 50.28
C HIS A 127 2.72 3.97 49.35
N THR A 128 3.67 4.44 48.59
CA THR A 128 3.41 5.39 47.52
C THR A 128 3.60 4.69 46.20
N PHE A 129 2.53 4.60 45.42
CA PHE A 129 2.53 4.05 44.07
C PHE A 129 2.49 5.18 43.05
N TYR A 130 2.99 4.92 41.88
CA TYR A 130 2.92 5.86 40.79
C TYR A 130 2.62 5.17 39.45
N ILE A 131 1.97 5.89 38.55
CA ILE A 131 1.80 5.55 37.16
C ILE A 131 2.33 6.67 36.28
N ARG A 132 2.97 6.29 35.19
CA ARG A 132 3.41 7.15 34.10
C ARG A 132 2.95 6.55 32.81
N THR A 133 2.63 7.39 31.84
CA THR A 133 2.25 6.96 30.52
C THR A 133 2.91 7.81 29.45
N ALA A 134 2.94 7.31 28.22
CA ALA A 134 3.43 8.07 27.06
C ALA A 134 2.77 7.56 25.78
N ASP A 135 2.42 8.49 24.89
CA ASP A 135 2.04 8.17 23.51
C ASP A 135 3.27 7.68 22.74
N VAL A 136 3.24 6.42 22.36
CA VAL A 136 4.29 5.74 21.57
C VAL A 136 3.79 5.35 20.17
N THR A 137 2.70 5.94 19.70
CA THR A 137 2.03 5.62 18.44
C THR A 137 2.99 5.59 17.25
N LYS A 138 3.82 6.63 17.10
CA LYS A 138 4.79 6.72 15.99
C LYS A 138 5.79 5.58 15.99
N LEU A 139 6.24 5.17 17.18
CA LEU A 139 7.19 4.08 17.35
C LEU A 139 6.55 2.75 16.99
N ILE A 140 5.33 2.48 17.49
CA ILE A 140 4.64 1.22 17.24
C ILE A 140 4.19 1.12 15.76
N LYS A 141 3.76 2.22 15.14
CA LYS A 141 3.50 2.27 13.69
C LYS A 141 4.72 1.87 12.85
N ALA A 142 5.89 2.35 13.23
CA ALA A 142 7.12 2.07 12.49
C ALA A 142 7.66 0.65 12.72
N SER A 143 7.43 0.09 13.92
CA SER A 143 8.05 -1.18 14.34
C SER A 143 7.12 -2.39 14.18
N GLY A 144 5.81 -2.21 14.23
CA GLY A 144 4.80 -3.26 14.06
C GLY A 144 4.71 -4.25 15.23
N ALA A 145 4.12 -5.42 14.96
CA ALA A 145 4.04 -6.53 15.90
C ALA A 145 5.43 -7.14 16.18
N GLY A 146 5.58 -7.76 17.34
CA GLY A 146 6.84 -8.41 17.76
C GLY A 146 7.19 -8.20 19.21
N SER A 147 8.41 -8.52 19.59
CA SER A 147 8.88 -8.45 20.96
C SER A 147 9.34 -7.05 21.36
N TYR A 148 8.73 -6.51 22.38
CA TYR A 148 9.09 -5.22 22.98
C TYR A 148 9.70 -5.43 24.37
N THR A 149 10.72 -4.64 24.72
CA THR A 149 11.36 -4.68 26.04
C THR A 149 11.25 -3.31 26.71
N VAL A 150 10.78 -3.28 27.94
CA VAL A 150 10.85 -2.08 28.80
C VAL A 150 11.91 -2.29 29.86
N SER A 151 12.70 -1.24 30.15
CA SER A 151 13.74 -1.28 31.16
C SER A 151 13.93 0.06 31.86
N GLY A 152 14.49 0.01 33.11
CA GLY A 152 14.81 1.18 33.88
C GLY A 152 13.60 1.85 34.53
N VAL A 153 12.57 1.11 34.91
CA VAL A 153 11.39 1.62 35.63
C VAL A 153 11.72 1.77 37.10
N PRO A 154 11.69 2.98 37.68
CA PRO A 154 11.98 3.19 39.09
C PRO A 154 10.99 2.45 39.99
N ALA A 155 11.49 1.66 40.93
CA ALA A 155 10.64 1.00 41.90
C ALA A 155 11.46 0.60 43.17
N THR A 156 10.75 0.29 44.24
CA THR A 156 11.36 -0.14 45.50
C THR A 156 11.38 -1.65 45.62
N ILE A 157 12.43 -2.18 46.27
CA ILE A 157 12.44 -3.51 46.88
C ILE A 157 12.87 -3.32 48.32
N GLN A 158 11.93 -3.45 49.24
CA GLN A 158 12.21 -3.47 50.67
C GLN A 158 11.72 -4.77 51.29
N ARG A 159 12.51 -5.37 52.15
CA ARG A 159 12.19 -6.65 52.82
C ARG A 159 12.20 -6.47 54.33
N PRO A 160 11.24 -7.03 55.07
CA PRO A 160 9.97 -7.57 54.59
C PRO A 160 9.02 -6.44 54.17
N SER A 161 8.30 -6.63 53.07
CA SER A 161 7.25 -5.73 52.59
C SER A 161 6.05 -6.55 52.13
N LYS A 162 4.94 -5.87 51.86
CA LYS A 162 3.72 -6.49 51.35
C LYS A 162 3.19 -5.83 50.09
N SER A 163 3.90 -4.83 49.55
CA SER A 163 3.38 -4.01 48.46
C SER A 163 4.47 -3.42 47.56
N ASN A 164 5.58 -4.14 47.37
CA ASN A 164 6.52 -3.79 46.29
C ASN A 164 5.96 -4.31 44.94
N ALA A 165 5.86 -3.43 43.97
CA ALA A 165 5.39 -3.78 42.62
C ALA A 165 6.13 -2.96 41.57
N ALA A 166 6.28 -3.52 40.38
CA ALA A 166 6.79 -2.83 39.19
C ALA A 166 6.35 -3.55 37.92
N GLY A 167 5.99 -2.81 36.88
CA GLY A 167 5.61 -3.41 35.61
C GLY A 167 5.25 -2.38 34.53
N TRP A 168 4.80 -2.87 33.41
CA TRP A 168 4.41 -2.05 32.26
C TRP A 168 3.37 -2.74 31.39
N THR A 169 2.57 -1.92 30.70
CA THR A 169 1.58 -2.35 29.71
C THR A 169 1.71 -1.48 28.47
N LEU A 170 1.69 -2.08 27.30
CA LEU A 170 1.57 -1.42 26.03
C LEU A 170 0.15 -1.68 25.49
N ALA A 171 -0.67 -0.63 25.48
CA ALA A 171 -2.01 -0.64 24.93
C ALA A 171 -1.95 -0.19 23.47
N VAL A 172 -2.45 -0.99 22.53
CA VAL A 172 -2.41 -0.69 21.09
C VAL A 172 -3.81 -0.81 20.50
N ILE A 173 -4.26 0.27 19.84
CA ILE A 173 -5.51 0.32 19.08
C ILE A 173 -5.15 0.31 17.60
N TYR A 174 -5.76 -0.60 16.85
CA TYR A 174 -5.49 -0.79 15.43
C TYR A 174 -6.77 -0.98 14.64
N LYS A 175 -6.77 -0.53 13.38
CA LYS A 175 -7.82 -0.85 12.41
C LYS A 175 -7.39 -2.05 11.57
N ASN A 176 -8.38 -2.84 11.15
CA ASN A 176 -8.23 -3.95 10.22
C ASN A 176 -9.58 -4.17 9.52
N PRO A 177 -9.65 -4.11 8.19
CA PRO A 177 -10.93 -4.22 7.46
C PRO A 177 -11.66 -5.56 7.66
N SER A 178 -10.96 -6.61 8.09
CA SER A 178 -11.56 -7.93 8.35
C SER A 178 -12.24 -8.05 9.72
N LEU A 179 -12.11 -7.02 10.58
CA LEU A 179 -12.73 -7.01 11.89
C LEU A 179 -14.06 -6.25 11.87
N PRO A 180 -15.00 -6.58 12.76
CA PRO A 180 -16.24 -5.82 12.91
C PRO A 180 -15.97 -4.37 13.31
N SER A 181 -16.94 -3.52 13.05
CA SER A 181 -16.92 -2.14 13.52
C SER A 181 -17.13 -2.09 15.03
N ARG A 182 -16.23 -1.39 15.73
CA ARG A 182 -16.24 -1.28 17.19
C ARG A 182 -16.05 0.15 17.64
N ASN A 183 -16.76 0.51 18.67
CA ASN A 183 -16.40 1.64 19.51
C ASN A 183 -15.31 1.18 20.49
N ILE A 184 -14.18 1.90 20.52
CA ILE A 184 -12.99 1.57 21.30
C ILE A 184 -12.61 2.77 22.16
N ASN A 185 -12.54 2.57 23.48
CA ASN A 185 -12.19 3.60 24.44
C ASN A 185 -11.02 3.15 25.30
N LEU A 186 -10.00 3.98 25.43
CA LEU A 186 -8.87 3.78 26.33
C LEU A 186 -8.83 4.85 27.42
N TYR A 187 -8.83 4.42 28.66
CA TYR A 187 -8.67 5.23 29.85
C TYR A 187 -7.36 4.85 30.55
N VAL A 188 -6.63 5.83 31.03
CA VAL A 188 -5.38 5.62 31.79
C VAL A 188 -5.32 6.54 33.01
N GLY A 189 -4.56 6.14 34.01
CA GLY A 189 -4.38 6.91 35.25
C GLY A 189 -4.28 6.02 36.45
N VAL A 190 -4.61 6.55 37.63
CA VAL A 190 -4.55 5.83 38.89
C VAL A 190 -5.90 5.86 39.57
N ALA A 191 -6.44 4.68 39.87
CA ALA A 191 -7.56 4.56 40.78
C ALA A 191 -7.25 3.55 41.89
N SER A 192 -7.06 4.03 43.12
CA SER A 192 -6.87 3.16 44.28
C SER A 192 -8.20 2.57 44.69
N VAL A 193 -8.28 1.26 44.69
CA VAL A 193 -9.44 0.49 45.14
C VAL A 193 -9.07 -0.12 46.49
N GLU A 194 -9.74 0.36 47.53
CA GLU A 194 -9.43 0.02 48.93
C GLU A 194 -10.65 -0.68 49.54
N ARG A 195 -10.37 -1.40 50.63
CA ARG A 195 -11.42 -2.12 51.37
C ARG A 195 -12.61 -1.19 51.71
N GLY A 196 -13.78 -1.59 51.23
CA GLY A 196 -15.04 -0.86 51.45
C GLY A 196 -15.25 0.38 50.58
N ASN A 197 -14.30 0.69 49.67
CA ASN A 197 -14.45 1.74 48.68
C ASN A 197 -14.82 1.16 47.33
N LEU A 198 -15.60 1.94 46.55
CA LEU A 198 -15.97 1.64 45.19
C LEU A 198 -15.32 2.64 44.25
N VAL A 199 -14.86 2.14 43.09
CA VAL A 199 -14.40 3.00 42.01
C VAL A 199 -15.30 2.70 40.78
N ASP A 200 -16.09 3.68 40.38
CA ASP A 200 -16.94 3.61 39.18
C ASP A 200 -16.32 4.42 38.05
N GLN A 201 -16.10 3.80 36.94
CA GLN A 201 -15.77 4.45 35.67
C GLN A 201 -16.97 4.41 34.75
N LYS A 202 -17.53 5.57 34.42
CA LYS A 202 -18.57 5.68 33.40
C LYS A 202 -17.95 5.57 32.02
N VAL A 203 -18.50 4.68 31.19
CA VAL A 203 -18.15 4.50 29.78
C VAL A 203 -19.30 5.01 28.92
N MET A 204 -19.00 5.89 27.97
CA MET A 204 -19.98 6.56 27.10
C MET A 204 -19.44 6.66 25.66
N GLY A 205 -20.29 7.15 24.77
CA GLY A 205 -19.91 7.41 23.38
C GLY A 205 -19.96 6.16 22.47
N PHE A 206 -20.79 5.20 22.83
CA PHE A 206 -21.06 4.00 22.03
C PHE A 206 -22.58 3.77 21.90
N GLY A 207 -22.96 2.94 20.93
CA GLY A 207 -24.31 2.38 20.83
C GLY A 207 -24.20 0.91 20.49
N THR A 208 -24.74 0.04 21.37
CA THR A 208 -24.79 -1.39 21.05
C THR A 208 -25.83 -1.67 19.97
N PRO A 209 -25.67 -2.76 19.19
CA PRO A 209 -26.67 -3.23 18.23
C PRO A 209 -28.07 -3.39 18.85
N GLU A 210 -29.09 -3.31 17.99
CA GLU A 210 -30.50 -3.51 18.38
C GLU A 210 -30.85 -4.98 18.60
N SER A 211 -29.93 -5.90 18.29
CA SER A 211 -30.10 -7.34 18.47
C SER A 211 -28.81 -8.00 18.95
N LYS A 212 -28.91 -9.15 19.61
CA LYS A 212 -27.79 -10.03 19.92
C LYS A 212 -27.68 -11.15 18.86
N PRO A 213 -26.49 -11.74 18.64
CA PRO A 213 -25.25 -11.55 19.42
C PRO A 213 -24.42 -10.35 18.93
N PHE A 214 -23.76 -9.65 19.83
CA PHE A 214 -22.66 -8.74 19.60
C PHE A 214 -21.58 -8.97 20.66
N GLN A 215 -20.36 -8.57 20.42
CA GLN A 215 -19.26 -8.75 21.34
C GLN A 215 -18.86 -7.44 22.02
N ALA A 216 -18.55 -7.54 23.31
CA ALA A 216 -17.97 -6.47 24.08
C ALA A 216 -16.87 -7.05 25.00
N ARG A 217 -15.73 -6.36 25.09
CA ARG A 217 -14.60 -6.79 25.89
C ARG A 217 -14.05 -5.64 26.73
N ALA A 218 -13.57 -5.97 27.93
CA ALA A 218 -12.83 -5.08 28.78
C ALA A 218 -11.37 -5.56 28.88
N LEU A 219 -10.43 -4.63 28.62
CA LEU A 219 -9.00 -4.83 28.79
C LEU A 219 -8.56 -4.05 30.02
N LEU A 220 -7.84 -4.69 30.90
CA LEU A 220 -7.52 -4.11 32.22
C LEU A 220 -6.05 -4.29 32.52
N THR A 221 -5.48 -3.29 33.20
CA THR A 221 -4.14 -3.39 33.80
C THR A 221 -4.16 -2.77 35.19
N ALA A 222 -3.52 -3.46 36.14
CA ALA A 222 -3.50 -3.07 37.53
C ALA A 222 -2.15 -3.39 38.17
N ILE A 223 -1.93 -2.76 39.31
CA ILE A 223 -0.76 -2.99 40.19
C ILE A 223 -1.27 -3.64 41.47
N GLU A 224 -0.45 -4.52 42.03
CA GLU A 224 -0.63 -5.04 43.38
C GLU A 224 -1.85 -5.98 43.52
N GLY A 225 -2.19 -6.71 42.43
CA GLY A 225 -3.15 -7.81 42.54
C GLY A 225 -2.52 -9.02 43.23
N ASP A 226 -3.19 -9.53 44.26
CA ASP A 226 -2.68 -10.62 45.09
C ASP A 226 -3.15 -11.99 44.62
N SER A 227 -2.23 -12.92 44.37
CA SER A 227 -2.59 -14.23 43.84
C SER A 227 -3.51 -15.05 44.77
N PHE A 228 -3.46 -14.84 46.07
CA PHE A 228 -4.20 -15.68 47.03
C PHE A 228 -5.11 -14.91 48.01
N ILE A 229 -5.15 -13.58 47.94
CA ILE A 229 -6.12 -12.78 48.70
C ILE A 229 -7.32 -12.57 47.78
N SER A 230 -8.47 -13.06 48.18
CA SER A 230 -9.70 -12.95 47.42
C SER A 230 -10.52 -11.73 47.83
N LYS A 231 -11.58 -11.44 47.08
CA LYS A 231 -12.60 -10.40 47.23
C LYS A 231 -12.39 -9.19 46.30
N ASP A 232 -11.42 -9.26 45.42
CA ASP A 232 -11.28 -8.30 44.34
C ASP A 232 -12.28 -8.63 43.25
N GLN A 233 -13.04 -7.63 42.84
CA GLN A 233 -14.06 -7.83 41.81
C GLN A 233 -14.03 -6.73 40.76
N PHE A 234 -14.22 -7.12 39.54
CA PHE A 234 -14.60 -6.27 38.43
C PHE A 234 -16.07 -6.54 38.10
N LEU A 235 -16.91 -5.50 38.14
CA LEU A 235 -18.32 -5.58 37.78
C LEU A 235 -18.58 -4.64 36.61
N PHE A 236 -19.46 -5.07 35.70
CA PHE A 236 -19.83 -4.29 34.53
C PHE A 236 -21.33 -4.37 34.28
N GLY A 237 -21.94 -3.29 33.74
CA GLY A 237 -23.35 -3.30 33.42
C GLY A 237 -23.88 -1.94 32.98
N PRO A 238 -25.15 -1.87 32.56
CA PRO A 238 -25.76 -0.63 32.02
C PRO A 238 -25.99 0.46 33.08
N SER A 239 -26.14 0.08 34.35
CA SER A 239 -26.36 1.02 35.45
C SER A 239 -25.83 0.47 36.77
N PRO A 240 -25.63 1.29 37.82
CA PRO A 240 -25.17 0.83 39.12
C PRO A 240 -26.02 -0.25 39.80
N SER A 241 -27.30 -0.38 39.42
CA SER A 241 -28.23 -1.41 39.91
C SER A 241 -28.24 -2.70 39.09
N GLN A 242 -27.58 -2.72 37.93
CA GLN A 242 -27.60 -3.82 36.97
C GLN A 242 -26.17 -4.35 36.66
N LEU A 243 -25.27 -4.21 37.64
CA LEU A 243 -23.91 -4.69 37.49
C LEU A 243 -23.81 -6.20 37.66
N GLN A 244 -23.06 -6.84 36.82
CA GLN A 244 -22.71 -8.26 36.89
C GLN A 244 -21.23 -8.40 37.22
N ALA A 245 -20.88 -9.32 38.13
CA ALA A 245 -19.49 -9.65 38.41
C ALA A 245 -18.91 -10.42 37.22
N ILE A 246 -17.78 -9.94 36.72
CA ILE A 246 -17.11 -10.47 35.55
C ILE A 246 -16.07 -11.49 35.98
N SER A 247 -15.89 -12.54 35.17
CA SER A 247 -14.78 -13.50 35.24
C SER A 247 -14.22 -13.76 33.87
N GLY A 248 -13.03 -14.31 33.79
CA GLY A 248 -12.39 -14.70 32.54
C GLY A 248 -11.79 -16.09 32.64
N PRO A 249 -11.21 -16.60 31.54
CA PRO A 249 -10.57 -17.93 31.54
C PRO A 249 -9.50 -18.08 32.64
N ASN A 250 -8.82 -16.99 32.99
CA ASN A 250 -7.77 -16.94 34.02
C ASN A 250 -8.01 -15.87 35.08
N ASN A 251 -9.22 -15.32 35.19
CA ASN A 251 -9.63 -14.34 36.19
C ASN A 251 -10.79 -14.92 37.00
N LEU A 252 -10.56 -15.16 38.28
CA LEU A 252 -11.61 -15.62 39.21
C LEU A 252 -12.58 -14.46 39.49
N VAL A 253 -13.86 -14.78 39.71
CA VAL A 253 -14.92 -13.78 39.91
C VAL A 253 -14.73 -12.97 41.22
N ASP A 254 -14.01 -13.49 42.21
CA ASP A 254 -13.76 -12.88 43.51
C ASP A 254 -12.27 -12.81 43.89
N ASN A 255 -11.40 -13.00 42.90
CA ASN A 255 -9.97 -12.70 42.91
C ASN A 255 -9.57 -12.34 41.49
N PHE A 256 -10.09 -11.22 41.03
CA PHE A 256 -10.02 -10.84 39.62
C PHE A 256 -8.63 -10.35 39.22
N PHE A 257 -7.94 -9.64 40.13
CA PHE A 257 -6.56 -9.18 39.98
C PHE A 257 -5.65 -10.07 40.82
N ALA A 258 -4.92 -10.97 40.21
CA ALA A 258 -4.14 -11.99 40.89
C ALA A 258 -2.70 -12.06 40.39
N SER A 259 -2.11 -10.93 40.02
CA SER A 259 -0.76 -10.81 39.43
C SER A 259 -0.61 -11.62 38.14
N GLN A 260 -1.53 -11.45 37.22
CA GLN A 260 -1.61 -12.26 36.00
C GLN A 260 -1.39 -11.46 34.74
N ILE A 261 -0.62 -12.04 33.83
CA ILE A 261 -0.46 -11.51 32.46
C ILE A 261 -1.22 -12.45 31.53
N ASN A 262 -2.33 -11.97 30.98
CA ASN A 262 -3.20 -12.74 30.09
C ASN A 262 -3.14 -12.17 28.66
N ASP A 263 -3.41 -13.06 27.69
CA ASP A 263 -3.54 -12.71 26.27
C ASP A 263 -4.92 -12.08 25.94
N ASP A 264 -5.15 -11.76 24.68
CA ASP A 264 -6.43 -11.18 24.22
C ASP A 264 -7.63 -12.13 24.34
N GLY A 265 -7.40 -13.43 24.53
CA GLY A 265 -8.43 -14.40 24.86
C GLY A 265 -8.76 -14.48 26.35
N GLY A 266 -7.99 -13.79 27.19
CA GLY A 266 -8.07 -13.88 28.65
C GLY A 266 -7.36 -15.13 29.21
N ASN A 267 -6.60 -15.87 28.37
CA ASN A 267 -5.80 -17.01 28.82
C ASN A 267 -4.42 -16.53 29.27
N LEU A 268 -3.78 -17.34 30.12
CA LEU A 268 -2.44 -17.03 30.58
C LEU A 268 -1.45 -16.85 29.41
N ASP A 269 -0.81 -15.68 29.33
CA ASP A 269 0.26 -15.43 28.35
C ASP A 269 1.59 -15.97 28.88
N THR A 270 2.04 -17.07 28.27
CA THR A 270 3.35 -17.68 28.56
C THR A 270 4.49 -17.14 27.70
N SER A 271 4.23 -16.11 26.88
CA SER A 271 5.28 -15.45 26.09
C SER A 271 6.06 -14.44 26.91
N GLY A 272 7.17 -13.94 26.36
CA GLY A 272 7.99 -12.92 27.00
C GLY A 272 8.86 -13.43 28.15
N THR A 273 9.44 -12.47 28.91
CA THR A 273 10.37 -12.78 29.99
C THR A 273 9.64 -13.47 31.13
N ALA A 274 10.20 -14.58 31.62
CA ALA A 274 9.64 -15.40 32.69
C ALA A 274 8.20 -15.92 32.43
N GLY A 275 7.79 -16.03 31.17
CA GLY A 275 6.44 -16.45 30.76
C GLY A 275 6.03 -17.83 31.21
N ASN A 276 6.98 -18.71 31.53
CA ASN A 276 6.72 -20.05 32.11
C ASN A 276 6.69 -20.04 33.63
N SER A 277 6.88 -18.89 34.29
CA SER A 277 6.93 -18.73 35.74
C SER A 277 5.79 -17.83 36.20
N ASN A 278 4.58 -18.38 36.24
CA ASN A 278 3.35 -17.64 36.52
C ASN A 278 2.71 -18.07 37.82
N VAL A 279 2.02 -17.16 38.48
CA VAL A 279 1.19 -17.48 39.63
C VAL A 279 -0.08 -18.21 39.19
N THR A 280 -0.63 -19.00 40.10
CA THR A 280 -1.96 -19.60 39.94
C THR A 280 -2.95 -18.84 40.81
N PRO A 281 -4.06 -18.30 40.28
CA PRO A 281 -5.06 -17.60 41.06
C PRO A 281 -5.56 -18.44 42.24
N GLY A 282 -5.71 -17.82 43.40
CA GLY A 282 -6.13 -18.49 44.61
C GLY A 282 -5.04 -19.25 45.37
N GLN A 283 -3.79 -19.26 44.87
CA GLN A 283 -2.66 -19.96 45.51
C GLN A 283 -1.51 -19.04 45.88
N LYS A 284 -0.86 -19.37 47.01
CA LYS A 284 0.41 -18.72 47.39
C LYS A 284 1.54 -19.25 46.54
N GLN A 285 2.26 -18.34 45.92
CA GLN A 285 3.38 -18.64 45.03
C GLN A 285 4.60 -17.82 45.42
N SER A 286 5.80 -18.28 45.12
CA SER A 286 7.05 -17.56 45.36
C SER A 286 7.96 -17.60 44.12
N THR A 287 8.75 -16.57 43.93
CA THR A 287 9.75 -16.44 42.86
C THR A 287 9.18 -16.55 41.43
N GLN A 288 7.89 -16.28 41.24
CA GLN A 288 7.21 -16.24 39.94
C GLN A 288 6.94 -14.82 39.50
N ARG A 289 6.45 -14.60 38.26
CA ARG A 289 6.00 -13.25 37.83
C ARG A 289 4.95 -12.72 38.81
N TYR A 290 5.12 -11.49 39.28
CA TYR A 290 4.24 -10.93 40.31
C TYR A 290 4.11 -9.40 40.24
N GLY A 291 3.04 -8.84 40.86
CA GLY A 291 2.86 -7.42 41.13
C GLY A 291 2.33 -6.60 39.95
N TRP A 292 1.92 -7.23 38.85
CA TRP A 292 1.32 -6.54 37.68
C TRP A 292 0.28 -7.43 37.01
N ASP A 293 -0.87 -6.87 36.71
CA ASP A 293 -1.98 -7.55 36.03
C ASP A 293 -2.24 -6.95 34.66
N ILE A 294 -2.45 -7.83 33.66
CA ILE A 294 -2.95 -7.52 32.33
C ILE A 294 -3.97 -8.59 31.97
N THR A 295 -5.17 -8.16 31.57
CA THR A 295 -6.20 -9.12 31.15
C THR A 295 -7.14 -8.54 30.11
N ASN A 296 -7.83 -9.42 29.39
CA ASN A 296 -8.85 -9.12 28.42
C ASN A 296 -10.03 -10.09 28.64
N VAL A 297 -11.17 -9.57 29.07
CA VAL A 297 -12.33 -10.39 29.42
C VAL A 297 -13.56 -10.02 28.63
N ASP A 298 -14.40 -11.01 28.38
CA ASP A 298 -15.71 -10.85 27.73
C ASP A 298 -16.72 -10.22 28.68
N ILE A 299 -17.32 -9.10 28.27
CA ILE A 299 -18.38 -8.40 28.99
C ILE A 299 -19.70 -8.37 28.23
N SER A 300 -19.81 -9.13 27.13
CA SER A 300 -20.98 -9.14 26.24
C SER A 300 -22.29 -9.47 26.96
N ASN A 301 -22.23 -10.40 27.92
CA ASN A 301 -23.41 -10.80 28.71
C ASN A 301 -23.86 -9.72 29.72
N ALA A 302 -22.97 -8.80 30.09
CA ALA A 302 -23.25 -7.67 30.97
C ALA A 302 -23.72 -6.43 30.19
N MET A 303 -23.92 -6.55 28.87
CA MET A 303 -24.40 -5.48 28.01
C MET A 303 -25.82 -5.77 27.54
N GLU A 304 -26.59 -4.71 27.31
CA GLU A 304 -27.93 -4.74 26.73
C GLU A 304 -27.94 -4.24 25.27
N ILE A 305 -29.00 -4.55 24.54
CA ILE A 305 -29.26 -3.99 23.20
C ILE A 305 -29.58 -2.50 23.31
N SER A 306 -29.25 -1.73 22.28
CA SER A 306 -29.51 -0.27 22.18
C SER A 306 -28.96 0.54 23.39
N GLN A 307 -27.92 0.03 24.03
CA GLN A 307 -27.26 0.64 25.19
C GLN A 307 -26.25 1.70 24.72
N THR A 308 -26.26 2.87 25.38
CA THR A 308 -25.36 4.01 25.04
C THR A 308 -24.41 4.41 26.16
N GLU A 309 -24.56 3.84 27.34
CA GLU A 309 -23.68 4.05 28.48
C GLU A 309 -23.53 2.78 29.31
N ALA A 310 -22.41 2.67 30.04
CA ALA A 310 -22.14 1.56 30.94
C ALA A 310 -21.36 2.05 32.16
N ILE A 311 -21.37 1.23 33.23
CA ILE A 311 -20.56 1.40 34.43
C ILE A 311 -19.59 0.23 34.55
N ALA A 312 -18.30 0.54 34.64
CA ALA A 312 -17.26 -0.38 35.07
C ALA A 312 -16.96 -0.10 36.54
N ARG A 313 -17.29 -1.03 37.43
CA ARG A 313 -17.09 -0.92 38.87
C ARG A 313 -15.98 -1.83 39.37
N PHE A 314 -15.11 -1.28 40.17
CA PHE A 314 -14.01 -1.95 40.84
C PHE A 314 -14.22 -1.90 42.33
N LYS A 315 -14.08 -3.03 43.03
CA LYS A 315 -14.22 -3.09 44.50
C LYS A 315 -13.38 -4.21 45.08
N THR A 316 -13.06 -4.09 46.36
CA THR A 316 -12.50 -5.14 47.17
C THR A 316 -13.09 -5.09 48.59
N ASP A 317 -13.20 -6.26 49.22
CA ASP A 317 -13.61 -6.38 50.64
C ASP A 317 -12.42 -6.78 51.55
N MET A 318 -11.21 -7.00 50.99
CA MET A 318 -10.04 -7.46 51.72
C MET A 318 -8.82 -6.54 51.48
N ASP A 319 -8.00 -6.89 50.51
CA ASP A 319 -6.80 -6.14 50.16
C ASP A 319 -7.10 -5.12 49.04
N GLY A 320 -6.22 -4.15 48.84
CA GLY A 320 -6.40 -3.13 47.83
C GLY A 320 -5.58 -3.42 46.58
N PHE A 321 -5.99 -2.83 45.49
CA PHE A 321 -5.25 -2.82 44.25
C PHE A 321 -5.35 -1.45 43.55
N ILE A 322 -4.49 -1.21 42.56
CA ILE A 322 -4.44 0.06 41.85
C ILE A 322 -4.69 -0.19 40.38
N LEU A 323 -5.86 0.23 39.90
CA LEU A 323 -6.16 0.23 38.47
C LEU A 323 -5.29 1.27 37.76
N SER A 324 -4.59 0.87 36.70
CA SER A 324 -3.70 1.73 35.93
C SER A 324 -4.18 1.99 34.49
N GLY A 325 -5.06 1.14 33.98
CA GLY A 325 -5.65 1.31 32.67
C GLY A 325 -6.90 0.46 32.44
N LEU A 326 -7.83 1.00 31.66
CA LEU A 326 -9.07 0.36 31.25
C LEU A 326 -9.30 0.60 29.77
N GLY A 327 -9.35 -0.46 28.99
CA GLY A 327 -9.79 -0.47 27.62
C GLY A 327 -11.18 -1.08 27.51
N ILE A 328 -12.07 -0.45 26.75
CA ILE A 328 -13.39 -1.00 26.43
C ILE A 328 -13.53 -1.03 24.92
N GLN A 329 -13.89 -2.16 24.37
CA GLN A 329 -14.26 -2.30 22.95
C GLN A 329 -15.62 -3.01 22.83
N ILE A 330 -16.51 -2.43 22.03
CA ILE A 330 -17.89 -2.86 21.89
C ILE A 330 -18.24 -2.88 20.40
N ASP A 331 -18.78 -3.99 19.89
CA ASP A 331 -19.35 -4.05 18.55
C ASP A 331 -20.50 -3.04 18.43
N VAL A 332 -20.54 -2.30 17.34
CA VAL A 332 -21.53 -1.27 17.09
C VAL A 332 -22.23 -1.50 15.74
N ASN A 333 -23.42 -0.94 15.59
CA ASN A 333 -24.11 -0.91 14.31
C ASN A 333 -23.22 -0.21 13.26
N SER A 334 -23.05 -0.84 12.12
CA SER A 334 -22.31 -0.29 10.98
C SER A 334 -22.90 -0.77 9.67
N PRO A 335 -22.68 -0.03 8.56
CA PRO A 335 -22.91 -0.57 7.23
C PRO A 335 -21.97 -1.75 6.97
N GLU A 336 -22.46 -2.76 6.26
CA GLU A 336 -21.65 -3.86 5.70
C GLU A 336 -21.75 -3.77 4.19
N LEU A 337 -20.85 -3.03 3.57
CA LEU A 337 -20.89 -2.74 2.14
C LEU A 337 -20.16 -3.82 1.34
N LYS A 338 -20.89 -4.41 0.40
CA LYS A 338 -20.35 -5.24 -0.68
C LYS A 338 -20.36 -4.42 -1.96
N ILE A 339 -19.22 -4.28 -2.61
CA ILE A 339 -19.07 -3.54 -3.85
C ILE A 339 -18.62 -4.52 -4.92
N ASP A 340 -19.55 -4.88 -5.82
CA ASP A 340 -19.29 -5.75 -6.97
C ASP A 340 -19.03 -4.91 -8.21
N LYS A 341 -17.83 -5.02 -8.78
CA LYS A 341 -17.43 -4.32 -9.99
C LYS A 341 -17.29 -5.30 -11.13
N GLN A 342 -17.80 -4.94 -12.29
CA GLN A 342 -17.77 -5.73 -13.52
C GLN A 342 -17.31 -4.86 -14.69
N VAL A 343 -16.77 -5.50 -15.74
CA VAL A 343 -16.42 -4.89 -17.02
C VAL A 343 -17.05 -5.68 -18.15
N ASP A 344 -17.55 -4.99 -19.17
CA ASP A 344 -18.25 -5.60 -20.30
C ASP A 344 -17.35 -6.39 -21.26
N LYS A 345 -16.02 -6.14 -21.24
CA LYS A 345 -15.05 -6.79 -22.14
C LYS A 345 -13.84 -7.32 -21.38
N ASP A 346 -13.55 -8.59 -21.59
CA ASP A 346 -12.36 -9.29 -21.10
C ASP A 346 -11.12 -9.07 -21.99
N ILE A 347 -11.34 -8.64 -23.28
CA ILE A 347 -10.29 -8.33 -24.26
C ILE A 347 -10.71 -7.11 -25.07
N ALA A 348 -9.76 -6.19 -25.27
CA ALA A 348 -9.95 -4.96 -26.05
C ALA A 348 -8.67 -4.57 -26.79
N ILE A 349 -8.75 -3.54 -27.65
CA ILE A 349 -7.62 -2.86 -28.29
C ILE A 349 -7.67 -1.37 -27.98
N VAL A 350 -6.60 -0.65 -28.30
CA VAL A 350 -6.58 0.81 -28.27
C VAL A 350 -7.71 1.38 -29.14
N GLY A 351 -8.45 2.34 -28.59
CA GLY A 351 -9.62 2.96 -29.21
C GLY A 351 -10.96 2.34 -28.78
N ASP A 352 -10.98 1.15 -28.21
CA ASP A 352 -12.21 0.53 -27.68
C ASP A 352 -12.71 1.25 -26.43
N GLU A 353 -14.04 1.28 -26.26
CA GLU A 353 -14.66 1.68 -24.99
C GLU A 353 -14.95 0.43 -24.14
N LEU A 354 -14.67 0.54 -22.85
CA LEU A 354 -15.05 -0.42 -21.81
C LEU A 354 -16.16 0.20 -20.95
N THR A 355 -17.14 -0.60 -20.57
CA THR A 355 -18.19 -0.19 -19.64
C THR A 355 -17.97 -0.87 -18.30
N TYR A 356 -17.77 -0.08 -17.23
CA TYR A 356 -17.76 -0.56 -15.87
C TYR A 356 -19.15 -0.43 -15.25
N THR A 357 -19.60 -1.52 -14.64
CA THR A 357 -20.82 -1.56 -13.81
C THR A 357 -20.43 -1.91 -12.39
N ILE A 358 -20.85 -1.08 -11.45
CA ILE A 358 -20.54 -1.25 -10.02
C ILE A 358 -21.86 -1.31 -9.26
N LEU A 359 -22.07 -2.39 -8.51
CA LEU A 359 -23.23 -2.56 -7.64
C LEU A 359 -22.76 -2.46 -6.19
N VAL A 360 -23.36 -1.53 -5.44
CA VAL A 360 -23.05 -1.30 -4.02
C VAL A 360 -24.25 -1.75 -3.20
N GLU A 361 -24.07 -2.83 -2.43
CA GLU A 361 -25.09 -3.39 -1.54
C GLU A 361 -24.71 -3.13 -0.08
N ASN A 362 -25.69 -2.87 0.78
CA ASN A 362 -25.52 -2.73 2.22
C ASN A 362 -26.29 -3.83 2.94
N SER A 363 -25.59 -4.82 3.48
CA SER A 363 -26.14 -5.90 4.30
C SER A 363 -26.06 -5.62 5.81
N GLY A 364 -25.55 -4.44 6.19
CA GLY A 364 -25.40 -4.03 7.57
C GLY A 364 -26.72 -3.60 8.24
N LEU A 365 -26.58 -2.96 9.40
CA LEU A 365 -27.73 -2.58 10.24
C LEU A 365 -28.05 -1.08 10.17
N VAL A 366 -27.19 -0.28 9.58
CA VAL A 366 -27.38 1.17 9.40
C VAL A 366 -26.99 1.58 7.99
N GLU A 367 -27.56 2.69 7.55
CA GLU A 367 -27.28 3.30 6.25
C GLU A 367 -25.85 3.85 6.16
N ALA A 368 -25.20 3.70 5.01
CA ALA A 368 -23.98 4.42 4.70
C ALA A 368 -24.34 5.77 4.07
N GLN A 369 -24.08 6.86 4.78
CA GLN A 369 -24.42 8.23 4.41
C GLN A 369 -23.24 8.94 3.76
N ASN A 370 -23.49 10.05 3.05
CA ASN A 370 -22.46 10.90 2.44
C ASN A 370 -21.43 10.09 1.62
N SER A 371 -21.93 9.09 0.90
CA SER A 371 -21.08 8.11 0.22
C SER A 371 -20.43 8.70 -1.02
N ILE A 372 -19.10 8.67 -1.09
CA ILE A 372 -18.28 9.17 -2.19
C ILE A 372 -17.60 7.99 -2.88
N PHE A 373 -18.02 7.69 -4.10
CA PHE A 373 -17.39 6.68 -4.94
C PHE A 373 -16.22 7.28 -5.71
N LYS A 374 -15.06 6.64 -5.66
CA LYS A 374 -13.86 7.04 -6.38
C LYS A 374 -13.25 5.86 -7.12
N ASP A 375 -12.90 6.08 -8.37
CA ASP A 375 -12.28 5.10 -9.25
C ASP A 375 -11.09 5.73 -9.97
N ILE A 376 -9.87 5.43 -9.50
CA ILE A 376 -8.64 5.95 -10.09
C ILE A 376 -8.27 5.05 -11.25
N LEU A 377 -8.47 5.58 -12.46
CA LEU A 377 -8.18 4.84 -13.68
C LEU A 377 -6.66 4.67 -13.87
N PRO A 378 -6.22 3.50 -14.39
CA PRO A 378 -4.87 3.33 -14.93
C PRO A 378 -4.58 4.32 -16.07
N ASP A 379 -3.31 4.62 -16.29
CA ASP A 379 -2.86 5.60 -17.29
C ASP A 379 -3.24 5.22 -18.73
N GLU A 380 -3.51 3.95 -19.00
CA GLU A 380 -3.95 3.42 -20.28
C GLU A 380 -5.45 3.62 -20.57
N LEU A 381 -6.20 4.14 -19.59
CA LEU A 381 -7.64 4.39 -19.72
C LEU A 381 -7.98 5.87 -19.55
N GLU A 382 -8.84 6.37 -20.41
CA GLU A 382 -9.40 7.71 -20.34
C GLU A 382 -10.91 7.67 -20.06
N PHE A 383 -11.39 8.46 -19.10
CA PHE A 383 -12.82 8.55 -18.80
C PHE A 383 -13.59 9.18 -19.97
N VAL A 384 -14.66 8.50 -20.43
CA VAL A 384 -15.58 9.04 -21.44
C VAL A 384 -16.51 10.04 -20.76
N GLN A 385 -16.35 11.31 -21.09
CA GLN A 385 -17.11 12.41 -20.50
C GLN A 385 -18.63 12.20 -20.62
N ASN A 386 -19.37 12.52 -19.55
CA ASN A 386 -20.82 12.41 -19.46
C ASN A 386 -21.38 10.97 -19.60
N SER A 387 -20.54 9.95 -19.46
CA SER A 387 -20.99 8.55 -19.49
C SER A 387 -21.46 8.02 -18.14
N LEU A 388 -21.21 8.76 -17.04
CA LEU A 388 -21.56 8.34 -15.70
C LEU A 388 -23.07 8.39 -15.46
N THR A 389 -23.61 7.29 -14.95
CA THR A 389 -24.97 7.22 -14.40
C THR A 389 -24.94 6.62 -12.99
N ILE A 390 -25.88 7.03 -12.15
CA ILE A 390 -26.15 6.46 -10.82
C ILE A 390 -27.64 6.12 -10.78
N ASP A 391 -27.99 4.86 -10.54
CA ASP A 391 -29.37 4.33 -10.57
C ASP A 391 -30.12 4.73 -11.87
N GLY A 392 -29.41 4.64 -13.01
CA GLY A 392 -29.90 5.02 -14.32
C GLY A 392 -30.00 6.54 -14.55
N GLN A 393 -29.70 7.38 -13.57
CA GLN A 393 -29.72 8.84 -13.70
C GLN A 393 -28.36 9.38 -14.16
N ALA A 394 -28.34 10.09 -15.30
CA ALA A 394 -27.12 10.69 -15.81
C ALA A 394 -26.52 11.74 -14.87
N LYS A 395 -25.21 11.77 -14.73
CA LYS A 395 -24.43 12.70 -13.91
C LYS A 395 -23.45 13.50 -14.80
N PRO A 396 -23.96 14.43 -15.62
CA PRO A 396 -23.12 15.18 -16.53
C PRO A 396 -22.10 16.06 -15.78
N GLY A 397 -20.86 16.08 -16.28
CA GLY A 397 -19.77 16.86 -15.70
C GLY A 397 -19.08 16.21 -14.51
N GLU A 398 -19.63 15.13 -13.95
CA GLU A 398 -18.97 14.37 -12.88
C GLU A 398 -18.00 13.33 -13.43
N ASN A 399 -16.93 13.04 -12.66
CA ASN A 399 -15.88 12.10 -13.04
C ASN A 399 -15.53 11.20 -11.84
N PRO A 400 -15.66 9.88 -11.96
CA PRO A 400 -15.35 8.93 -10.89
C PRO A 400 -13.92 9.03 -10.35
N ALA A 401 -12.93 9.39 -11.19
CA ALA A 401 -11.55 9.56 -10.76
C ALA A 401 -11.35 10.70 -9.74
N LYS A 402 -12.26 11.68 -9.71
CA LYS A 402 -12.25 12.81 -8.76
C LYS A 402 -13.08 12.57 -7.51
N GLY A 403 -13.88 11.51 -7.51
CA GLY A 403 -14.87 11.20 -6.49
C GLY A 403 -16.25 11.77 -6.83
N VAL A 404 -17.26 10.93 -6.74
CA VAL A 404 -18.66 11.24 -7.05
C VAL A 404 -19.53 10.92 -5.85
N ASN A 405 -20.36 11.87 -5.46
CA ASN A 405 -21.35 11.65 -4.40
C ASN A 405 -22.48 10.78 -4.96
N ILE A 406 -22.64 9.58 -4.40
CA ILE A 406 -23.71 8.64 -4.75
C ILE A 406 -24.91 8.70 -3.79
N GLY A 407 -24.88 9.62 -2.80
CA GLY A 407 -25.91 9.73 -1.78
C GLY A 407 -25.71 8.74 -0.63
N SER A 408 -26.81 8.18 -0.15
CA SER A 408 -26.82 7.16 0.88
C SER A 408 -26.97 5.77 0.26
N VAL A 409 -26.28 4.78 0.82
CA VAL A 409 -26.49 3.36 0.50
C VAL A 409 -27.37 2.76 1.59
N SER A 410 -28.64 2.62 1.27
CA SER A 410 -29.67 2.08 2.15
C SER A 410 -29.51 0.57 2.35
N ILE A 411 -30.06 0.04 3.45
CA ILE A 411 -30.23 -1.40 3.67
C ILE A 411 -31.36 -2.00 2.82
N GLU A 412 -32.20 -1.17 2.17
CA GLU A 412 -33.38 -1.61 1.42
C GLU A 412 -33.10 -1.93 -0.05
N GLY A 413 -31.97 -1.50 -0.59
CA GLY A 413 -31.63 -1.77 -2.00
C GLY A 413 -30.25 -1.27 -2.40
N PRO A 414 -29.70 -1.85 -3.48
CA PRO A 414 -28.40 -1.49 -3.99
C PRO A 414 -28.39 -0.13 -4.69
N VAL A 415 -27.20 0.46 -4.82
CA VAL A 415 -26.91 1.60 -5.70
C VAL A 415 -26.08 1.09 -6.88
N GLU A 416 -26.55 1.40 -8.10
CA GLU A 416 -25.86 1.04 -9.34
C GLU A 416 -25.10 2.24 -9.91
N ILE A 417 -23.81 2.05 -10.21
CA ILE A 417 -22.95 3.06 -10.84
C ILE A 417 -22.44 2.48 -12.16
N ILE A 418 -22.68 3.19 -13.27
CA ILE A 418 -22.19 2.79 -14.60
C ILE A 418 -21.42 3.94 -15.21
N PHE A 419 -20.25 3.66 -15.77
CA PHE A 419 -19.47 4.63 -16.56
C PHE A 419 -18.63 3.95 -17.62
N LYS A 420 -18.20 4.73 -18.61
CA LYS A 420 -17.36 4.24 -19.70
C LYS A 420 -15.98 4.85 -19.65
N VAL A 421 -15.01 4.06 -20.12
CA VAL A 421 -13.63 4.47 -20.35
C VAL A 421 -13.18 4.07 -21.74
N LYS A 422 -12.26 4.82 -22.33
CA LYS A 422 -11.63 4.51 -23.61
C LYS A 422 -10.22 4.00 -23.38
N VAL A 423 -9.83 2.93 -24.03
CA VAL A 423 -8.45 2.43 -24.03
C VAL A 423 -7.60 3.36 -24.90
N ILE A 424 -6.56 3.96 -24.35
CA ILE A 424 -5.69 4.93 -25.04
C ILE A 424 -4.26 4.45 -25.24
N ALA A 425 -3.84 3.40 -24.54
CA ALA A 425 -2.52 2.82 -24.68
C ALA A 425 -2.54 1.31 -24.40
N VAL A 426 -1.51 0.60 -24.83
CA VAL A 426 -1.28 -0.81 -24.51
C VAL A 426 -0.41 -0.86 -23.24
N PRO A 427 -0.85 -1.50 -22.14
CA PRO A 427 -0.04 -1.67 -20.93
C PRO A 427 1.15 -2.59 -21.18
N THR A 428 2.23 -2.39 -20.44
CA THR A 428 3.49 -3.15 -20.60
C THR A 428 3.34 -4.64 -20.30
N ASP A 429 2.41 -5.01 -19.43
CA ASP A 429 2.06 -6.40 -19.09
C ASP A 429 0.86 -6.95 -19.90
N GLY A 430 0.36 -6.17 -20.86
CA GLY A 430 -0.77 -6.54 -21.72
C GLY A 430 -2.13 -6.55 -21.02
N LYS A 431 -2.23 -6.04 -19.79
CA LYS A 431 -3.45 -6.12 -18.98
C LYS A 431 -3.74 -4.82 -18.22
N VAL A 432 -4.96 -4.34 -18.31
CA VAL A 432 -5.47 -3.26 -17.45
C VAL A 432 -6.21 -3.87 -16.27
N THR A 433 -5.82 -3.42 -15.07
CA THR A 433 -6.45 -3.81 -13.81
C THR A 433 -7.11 -2.58 -13.18
N ASN A 434 -8.38 -2.70 -12.75
CA ASN A 434 -9.09 -1.57 -12.15
C ASN A 434 -9.93 -1.97 -10.93
N THR A 435 -9.95 -1.08 -9.90
CA THR A 435 -10.72 -1.21 -8.66
C THR A 435 -11.40 0.12 -8.33
N GLY A 436 -12.55 0.06 -7.67
CA GLY A 436 -13.25 1.22 -7.13
C GLY A 436 -13.18 1.27 -5.60
N LYS A 437 -13.26 2.46 -5.02
CA LYS A 437 -13.30 2.71 -3.58
C LYS A 437 -14.51 3.55 -3.23
N LEU A 438 -15.18 3.23 -2.14
CA LEU A 438 -16.26 4.01 -1.56
C LEU A 438 -15.86 4.48 -0.16
N ASP A 439 -15.82 5.78 0.04
CA ASP A 439 -15.71 6.40 1.36
C ASP A 439 -17.12 6.85 1.79
N TYR A 440 -17.50 6.61 3.03
CA TYR A 440 -18.83 6.90 3.56
C TYR A 440 -18.77 7.30 5.02
N GLU A 441 -19.90 7.81 5.53
CA GLU A 441 -20.11 8.07 6.95
C GLU A 441 -21.34 7.29 7.44
N PHE A 442 -21.38 7.00 8.73
CA PHE A 442 -22.54 6.37 9.35
C PHE A 442 -22.68 6.81 10.79
N GLN A 443 -23.91 6.68 11.32
CA GLN A 443 -24.22 6.90 12.72
C GLN A 443 -24.60 5.57 13.35
N SER A 444 -23.81 5.08 14.30
CA SER A 444 -24.03 3.77 14.92
C SER A 444 -25.26 3.72 15.85
N ALA A 445 -25.70 4.86 16.37
CA ALA A 445 -26.95 5.04 17.10
C ALA A 445 -27.38 6.51 17.05
N ALA A 446 -28.66 6.77 17.20
CA ALA A 446 -29.22 8.12 17.18
C ALA A 446 -28.55 9.04 18.20
N GLY A 447 -28.13 10.24 17.76
CA GLY A 447 -27.47 11.24 18.60
C GLY A 447 -25.95 11.03 18.79
N LEU A 448 -25.34 9.95 18.26
CA LEU A 448 -23.90 9.79 18.26
C LEU A 448 -23.25 10.53 17.08
N PRO A 449 -21.96 10.89 17.17
CA PRO A 449 -21.23 11.48 16.04
C PRO A 449 -21.19 10.55 14.83
N LEU A 450 -21.09 11.13 13.63
CA LEU A 450 -20.82 10.38 12.40
C LEU A 450 -19.43 9.74 12.47
N THR A 451 -19.36 8.51 12.01
CA THR A 451 -18.13 7.73 11.90
C THR A 451 -17.83 7.50 10.44
N SER A 452 -16.58 7.71 10.02
CA SER A 452 -16.17 7.46 8.65
C SER A 452 -15.81 5.99 8.44
N GLY A 453 -16.22 5.44 7.30
CA GLY A 453 -15.88 4.11 6.84
C GLY A 453 -15.37 4.12 5.39
N SER A 454 -14.77 3.04 4.95
CA SER A 454 -14.40 2.86 3.55
C SER A 454 -14.44 1.39 3.15
N SER A 455 -14.83 1.13 1.90
CA SER A 455 -14.85 -0.20 1.29
C SER A 455 -14.31 -0.13 -0.12
N SER A 456 -13.71 -1.23 -0.60
CA SER A 456 -13.19 -1.34 -1.96
C SER A 456 -13.94 -2.43 -2.73
N SER A 457 -14.05 -2.28 -4.05
CA SER A 457 -14.57 -3.31 -4.93
C SER A 457 -13.58 -4.46 -5.08
N ASN A 458 -14.05 -5.55 -5.68
CA ASN A 458 -13.18 -6.52 -6.33
C ASN A 458 -12.39 -5.85 -7.47
N GLU A 459 -11.29 -6.47 -7.85
CA GLU A 459 -10.50 -6.15 -9.03
C GLU A 459 -11.16 -6.70 -10.30
N VAL A 460 -11.17 -5.90 -11.38
CA VAL A 460 -11.54 -6.35 -12.73
C VAL A 460 -10.38 -6.17 -13.69
N ASN A 461 -10.29 -7.08 -14.66
CA ASN A 461 -9.17 -7.17 -15.59
C ASN A 461 -9.66 -7.20 -17.04
N THR A 462 -8.98 -6.46 -17.93
CA THR A 462 -9.17 -6.52 -19.38
C THR A 462 -7.81 -6.69 -20.04
N ILE A 463 -7.65 -7.68 -20.90
CA ILE A 463 -6.45 -7.88 -21.72
C ILE A 463 -6.51 -6.87 -22.86
N ILE A 464 -5.45 -6.09 -23.04
CA ILE A 464 -5.33 -5.14 -24.14
C ILE A 464 -4.39 -5.73 -25.19
N LYS A 465 -4.95 -6.04 -26.34
CA LYS A 465 -4.21 -6.56 -27.47
C LYS A 465 -3.60 -5.43 -28.30
N HIS A 466 -2.40 -5.66 -28.78
CA HIS A 466 -1.73 -4.78 -29.71
C HIS A 466 -1.95 -5.28 -31.14
N VAL A 467 -2.73 -4.56 -31.94
CA VAL A 467 -2.94 -4.84 -33.37
C VAL A 467 -2.29 -3.70 -34.15
N GLN A 468 -1.22 -4.02 -34.86
CA GLN A 468 -0.48 -3.04 -35.65
C GLN A 468 0.14 -3.72 -36.89
N VAL A 469 -0.22 -3.23 -38.05
CA VAL A 469 0.41 -3.62 -39.34
C VAL A 469 1.04 -2.35 -39.91
N ASP A 470 2.33 -2.41 -40.18
CA ASP A 470 3.07 -1.33 -40.84
C ASP A 470 3.25 -1.67 -42.32
N LEU A 471 3.03 -0.68 -43.18
CA LEU A 471 3.26 -0.75 -44.61
C LEU A 471 4.24 0.34 -45.03
N VAL A 472 5.45 -0.08 -45.39
CA VAL A 472 6.51 0.82 -45.84
C VAL A 472 6.77 0.59 -47.33
N LYS A 473 6.79 1.69 -48.09
CA LYS A 473 7.08 1.68 -49.52
C LYS A 473 8.43 2.33 -49.78
N SER A 474 9.19 1.75 -50.71
CA SER A 474 10.46 2.29 -51.19
C SER A 474 10.60 2.08 -52.70
N GLU A 475 11.51 2.84 -53.31
CA GLU A 475 11.87 2.73 -54.73
C GLU A 475 13.38 2.57 -54.89
N ASP A 476 13.81 1.94 -56.02
CA ASP A 476 15.21 1.78 -56.39
C ASP A 476 15.82 3.06 -57.00
N ARG A 477 14.97 3.98 -57.47
CA ARG A 477 15.38 5.29 -58.00
C ARG A 477 14.32 6.37 -57.76
N SER A 478 14.76 7.55 -57.37
CA SER A 478 13.92 8.73 -57.18
C SER A 478 13.89 9.70 -58.38
N VAL A 479 14.63 9.37 -59.47
CA VAL A 479 14.69 10.17 -60.69
C VAL A 479 14.70 9.31 -61.96
N TYR A 480 14.17 9.84 -63.03
CA TYR A 480 14.18 9.24 -64.36
C TYR A 480 14.37 10.31 -65.45
N ASP A 481 14.87 9.94 -66.63
CA ASP A 481 15.16 10.92 -67.69
C ASP A 481 14.64 10.52 -69.08
N LYS A 482 14.16 9.30 -69.29
CA LYS A 482 13.69 8.84 -70.62
C LYS A 482 12.54 7.84 -70.53
N LYS A 483 11.84 7.70 -71.65
CA LYS A 483 10.84 6.65 -71.84
C LYS A 483 11.49 5.26 -71.70
N GLY A 484 10.83 4.39 -70.96
CA GLY A 484 11.28 3.03 -70.68
C GLY A 484 12.16 2.89 -69.46
N ASP A 485 12.51 3.99 -68.76
CA ASP A 485 13.16 3.88 -67.47
C ASP A 485 12.29 3.07 -66.52
N ILE A 486 12.94 2.18 -65.79
CA ILE A 486 12.27 1.25 -64.86
C ILE A 486 12.42 1.82 -63.45
N ILE A 487 11.30 1.92 -62.74
CA ILE A 487 11.25 2.18 -61.30
C ILE A 487 10.81 0.87 -60.65
N THR A 488 11.62 0.33 -59.72
CA THR A 488 11.27 -0.84 -58.93
C THR A 488 10.74 -0.37 -57.56
N TYR A 489 9.50 -0.68 -57.28
CA TYR A 489 8.92 -0.46 -55.98
C TYR A 489 9.04 -1.70 -55.09
N THR A 490 9.33 -1.48 -53.81
CA THR A 490 9.32 -2.49 -52.76
C THR A 490 8.34 -2.07 -51.67
N LEU A 491 7.48 -2.98 -51.26
CA LEU A 491 6.52 -2.82 -50.17
C LEU A 491 6.85 -3.84 -49.09
N ASP A 492 7.19 -3.35 -47.91
CA ASP A 492 7.40 -4.18 -46.72
C ASP A 492 6.16 -4.06 -45.82
N ILE A 493 5.46 -5.18 -45.63
CA ILE A 493 4.29 -5.28 -44.75
C ILE A 493 4.69 -6.09 -43.54
N THR A 494 4.72 -5.46 -42.35
CA THR A 494 5.15 -6.09 -41.11
C THR A 494 4.02 -6.06 -40.08
N ASN A 495 3.73 -7.19 -39.45
CA ASN A 495 2.84 -7.26 -38.32
C ASN A 495 3.65 -7.00 -37.03
N ASN A 496 3.60 -5.78 -36.54
CA ASN A 496 4.25 -5.35 -35.28
C ASN A 496 3.33 -5.50 -34.05
N GLY A 497 2.15 -6.10 -34.25
CA GLY A 497 1.21 -6.42 -33.17
C GLY A 497 1.46 -7.79 -32.53
N ASP A 498 0.66 -8.12 -31.51
CA ASP A 498 0.66 -9.44 -30.85
C ASP A 498 -0.43 -10.39 -31.34
N THR A 499 -1.18 -9.96 -32.33
CA THR A 499 -2.35 -10.68 -32.89
C THR A 499 -2.14 -10.94 -34.37
N SER A 500 -2.39 -12.19 -34.82
CA SER A 500 -2.34 -12.53 -36.23
C SER A 500 -3.43 -11.81 -37.02
N VAL A 501 -3.06 -11.27 -38.17
CA VAL A 501 -4.02 -10.70 -39.12
C VAL A 501 -4.27 -11.66 -40.27
N ASN A 502 -5.51 -11.70 -40.76
CA ASN A 502 -5.98 -12.62 -41.76
C ASN A 502 -6.56 -11.84 -42.95
N ALA A 503 -6.82 -12.54 -44.03
CA ALA A 503 -7.38 -11.97 -45.27
C ALA A 503 -6.59 -10.71 -45.72
N LEU A 504 -5.28 -10.66 -45.39
CA LEU A 504 -4.42 -9.57 -45.81
C LEU A 504 -4.38 -9.49 -47.33
N SER A 505 -4.58 -8.30 -47.86
CA SER A 505 -4.46 -7.99 -49.29
C SER A 505 -3.79 -6.65 -49.50
N ILE A 506 -3.04 -6.50 -50.58
CA ILE A 506 -2.35 -5.27 -50.94
C ILE A 506 -2.91 -4.70 -52.25
N LYS A 507 -3.20 -3.41 -52.28
CA LYS A 507 -3.57 -2.63 -53.45
C LYS A 507 -2.54 -1.56 -53.74
N ASP A 508 -2.20 -1.41 -55.02
CA ASP A 508 -1.29 -0.37 -55.48
C ASP A 508 -1.68 0.07 -56.89
N VAL A 509 -2.19 1.27 -56.98
CA VAL A 509 -2.62 1.82 -58.28
C VAL A 509 -1.39 2.20 -59.10
N ILE A 510 -1.23 1.59 -60.28
CA ILE A 510 -0.11 1.91 -61.16
C ILE A 510 -0.11 3.40 -61.48
N PRO A 511 0.99 4.12 -61.21
CA PRO A 511 1.03 5.57 -61.37
C PRO A 511 0.77 6.06 -62.79
N THR A 512 0.04 7.17 -62.90
CA THR A 512 -0.20 7.81 -64.20
C THR A 512 1.11 8.15 -64.90
N GLY A 513 1.22 7.86 -66.18
CA GLY A 513 2.43 8.04 -66.98
C GLY A 513 3.42 6.89 -66.89
N THR A 514 3.02 5.79 -66.24
CA THR A 514 3.79 4.55 -66.21
C THR A 514 2.95 3.33 -66.62
N VAL A 515 3.59 2.21 -66.85
CA VAL A 515 2.92 0.92 -67.11
C VAL A 515 3.64 -0.18 -66.35
N LEU A 516 2.88 -1.10 -65.75
CA LEU A 516 3.43 -2.26 -65.06
C LEU A 516 4.26 -3.11 -66.03
N VAL A 517 5.47 -3.48 -65.66
CA VAL A 517 6.31 -4.40 -66.43
C VAL A 517 5.77 -5.81 -66.26
N PRO A 518 5.36 -6.50 -67.34
CA PRO A 518 4.79 -7.83 -67.22
C PRO A 518 5.72 -8.83 -66.53
N GLY A 519 5.17 -9.61 -65.59
CA GLY A 519 5.93 -10.63 -64.85
C GLY A 519 6.91 -10.08 -63.77
N SER A 520 6.90 -8.77 -63.51
CA SER A 520 7.76 -8.16 -62.49
C SER A 520 7.22 -8.28 -61.06
N LEU A 521 5.90 -8.56 -60.90
CA LEU A 521 5.27 -8.69 -59.59
C LEU A 521 5.75 -9.96 -58.88
N LYS A 522 6.30 -9.78 -57.67
CA LYS A 522 6.75 -10.87 -56.80
C LYS A 522 6.28 -10.65 -55.38
N VAL A 523 6.00 -11.75 -54.70
CA VAL A 523 5.76 -11.79 -53.24
C VAL A 523 6.82 -12.69 -52.63
N ASN A 524 7.59 -12.17 -51.69
CA ASN A 524 8.75 -12.85 -51.07
C ASN A 524 9.72 -13.45 -52.10
N GLY A 525 9.94 -12.69 -53.18
CA GLY A 525 10.80 -13.10 -54.28
C GLY A 525 10.18 -14.07 -55.31
N ALA A 526 9.03 -14.68 -55.03
CA ALA A 526 8.32 -15.58 -55.92
C ALA A 526 7.39 -14.81 -56.89
N PRO A 527 7.41 -15.09 -58.22
CA PRO A 527 6.49 -14.46 -59.16
C PRO A 527 5.02 -14.77 -58.82
N VAL A 528 4.16 -13.76 -58.90
CA VAL A 528 2.71 -13.88 -58.62
C VAL A 528 1.93 -13.31 -59.80
N LEU A 529 0.85 -14.01 -60.16
CA LEU A 529 -0.13 -13.51 -61.14
C LEU A 529 -1.23 -12.77 -60.38
N GLY A 530 -1.53 -11.54 -60.78
CA GLY A 530 -2.60 -10.73 -60.20
C GLY A 530 -2.56 -9.29 -60.69
N ASP A 531 -3.57 -8.54 -60.34
CA ASP A 531 -3.69 -7.11 -60.61
C ASP A 531 -3.60 -6.32 -59.32
N LEU A 532 -2.50 -5.59 -59.14
CA LEU A 532 -2.25 -4.73 -57.97
C LEU A 532 -3.37 -3.69 -57.77
N THR A 533 -4.02 -3.25 -58.85
CA THR A 533 -5.09 -2.25 -58.75
C THR A 533 -6.36 -2.81 -58.10
N THR A 534 -6.65 -4.10 -58.32
CA THR A 534 -7.82 -4.76 -57.71
C THR A 534 -7.50 -5.42 -56.38
N GLY A 535 -6.23 -5.71 -56.12
CA GLY A 535 -5.71 -6.26 -54.88
C GLY A 535 -5.10 -7.66 -55.03
N ILE A 536 -3.97 -7.88 -54.38
CA ILE A 536 -3.25 -9.15 -54.32
C ILE A 536 -3.49 -9.77 -52.95
N PRO A 537 -4.13 -10.95 -52.82
CA PRO A 537 -4.29 -11.62 -51.54
C PRO A 537 -2.95 -12.18 -51.06
N LEU A 538 -2.63 -11.91 -49.78
CA LEU A 538 -1.38 -12.32 -49.12
C LEU A 538 -1.63 -13.36 -48.02
N GLY A 539 -2.90 -13.56 -47.60
CA GLY A 539 -3.30 -14.56 -46.62
C GLY A 539 -3.16 -14.08 -45.14
N THR A 540 -2.51 -14.88 -44.33
CA THR A 540 -2.31 -14.60 -42.90
C THR A 540 -0.90 -14.05 -42.65
N LEU A 541 -0.80 -13.04 -41.81
CA LEU A 541 0.48 -12.49 -41.33
C LEU A 541 0.52 -12.61 -39.78
N ILE A 542 1.36 -13.51 -39.30
CA ILE A 542 1.51 -13.72 -37.85
C ILE A 542 2.39 -12.62 -37.22
N PRO A 543 2.35 -12.42 -35.90
CA PRO A 543 3.23 -11.48 -35.20
C PRO A 543 4.69 -11.61 -35.62
N ASP A 544 5.39 -10.47 -35.71
CA ASP A 544 6.80 -10.33 -36.13
C ASP A 544 7.11 -10.81 -37.57
N GLN A 545 6.11 -11.17 -38.32
CA GLN A 545 6.31 -11.59 -39.73
C GLN A 545 6.29 -10.39 -40.66
N THR A 546 7.21 -10.39 -41.65
CA THR A 546 7.23 -9.44 -42.76
C THR A 546 6.97 -10.17 -44.10
N THR A 547 6.13 -9.56 -44.95
CA THR A 547 5.93 -9.97 -46.36
C THR A 547 6.41 -8.85 -47.26
N VAL A 548 7.26 -9.20 -48.21
CA VAL A 548 7.87 -8.25 -49.16
C VAL A 548 7.24 -8.42 -50.53
N ILE A 549 6.70 -7.33 -51.07
CA ILE A 549 6.17 -7.29 -52.45
C ILE A 549 7.07 -6.38 -53.26
N THR A 550 7.47 -6.85 -54.47
CA THR A 550 8.23 -6.05 -55.42
C THR A 550 7.54 -6.07 -56.78
N PHE A 551 7.54 -4.93 -57.46
CA PHE A 551 7.08 -4.81 -58.85
C PHE A 551 7.77 -3.66 -59.55
N GLN A 552 7.74 -3.69 -60.89
CA GLN A 552 8.41 -2.68 -61.70
C GLN A 552 7.41 -1.95 -62.59
N VAL A 553 7.61 -0.65 -62.74
CA VAL A 553 6.87 0.15 -63.69
C VAL A 553 7.85 0.80 -64.69
N ALA A 554 7.43 0.88 -65.98
CA ALA A 554 8.18 1.57 -67.03
C ALA A 554 7.55 2.93 -67.33
N VAL A 555 8.35 4.00 -67.30
CA VAL A 555 7.91 5.36 -67.61
C VAL A 555 7.50 5.46 -69.10
N GLN A 556 6.35 6.12 -69.35
CA GLN A 556 5.77 6.26 -70.68
C GLN A 556 5.96 7.68 -71.26
N SER A 557 5.70 7.83 -72.56
CA SER A 557 5.69 9.14 -73.22
C SER A 557 4.25 9.67 -73.35
N PRO A 558 3.98 10.99 -73.10
CA PRO A 558 4.91 12.02 -72.72
C PRO A 558 5.44 11.80 -71.31
N LEU A 559 6.70 12.16 -71.04
CA LEU A 559 7.31 11.97 -69.71
C LEU A 559 6.56 12.84 -68.69
N PRO A 560 6.01 12.24 -67.61
CA PRO A 560 5.42 13.04 -66.55
C PRO A 560 6.52 13.83 -65.79
N VAL A 561 6.17 14.96 -65.20
CA VAL A 561 7.11 15.77 -64.42
C VAL A 561 7.49 15.01 -63.12
N LYS A 562 6.55 14.24 -62.55
CA LYS A 562 6.75 13.36 -61.42
C LYS A 562 5.86 12.12 -61.51
N VAL A 563 6.28 11.09 -60.81
CA VAL A 563 5.54 9.84 -60.64
C VAL A 563 5.32 9.64 -59.14
N ASP A 564 4.07 9.89 -58.70
CA ASP A 564 3.67 9.65 -57.29
C ASP A 564 3.07 8.25 -57.18
N ASN A 565 3.45 7.51 -56.15
CA ASN A 565 2.92 6.18 -55.87
C ASN A 565 2.73 5.93 -54.37
N GLN A 566 1.57 5.36 -54.02
CA GLN A 566 1.19 4.99 -52.66
C GLN A 566 0.37 3.72 -52.70
N ALA A 567 0.51 2.85 -51.68
CA ALA A 567 -0.18 1.59 -51.59
C ALA A 567 -1.09 1.53 -50.36
N GLU A 568 -2.06 0.62 -50.38
CA GLU A 568 -2.94 0.32 -49.26
C GLU A 568 -2.93 -1.17 -48.98
N ALA A 569 -2.82 -1.56 -47.67
CA ALA A 569 -3.06 -2.93 -47.26
C ALA A 569 -4.35 -2.99 -46.43
N ILE A 570 -5.18 -3.99 -46.70
CA ILE A 570 -6.45 -4.27 -46.03
C ILE A 570 -6.28 -5.60 -45.33
N TYR A 571 -6.63 -5.68 -44.03
CA TYR A 571 -6.51 -6.89 -43.25
C TYR A 571 -7.66 -7.05 -42.27
N GLN A 572 -7.89 -8.29 -41.83
CA GLN A 572 -8.91 -8.65 -40.85
C GLN A 572 -8.27 -9.33 -39.64
N PHE A 573 -8.87 -9.15 -38.44
CA PHE A 573 -8.44 -9.83 -37.24
C PHE A 573 -9.62 -10.12 -36.32
N GLN A 574 -9.39 -11.03 -35.34
CA GLN A 574 -10.31 -11.37 -34.27
C GLN A 574 -9.52 -11.35 -32.94
N LEU A 575 -10.08 -10.74 -31.90
CA LEU A 575 -9.42 -10.66 -30.59
C LEU A 575 -9.41 -12.00 -29.85
N LYS A 576 -10.43 -12.82 -30.09
CA LYS A 576 -10.53 -14.22 -29.64
C LYS A 576 -11.36 -15.05 -30.61
N PRO A 577 -11.18 -16.39 -30.64
CA PRO A 577 -11.98 -17.25 -31.48
C PRO A 577 -13.49 -17.05 -31.26
N GLY A 578 -14.23 -16.81 -32.35
CA GLY A 578 -15.67 -16.57 -32.32
C GLY A 578 -16.10 -15.14 -32.00
N SER A 579 -15.17 -14.20 -31.74
CA SER A 579 -15.50 -12.77 -31.65
C SER A 579 -15.77 -12.17 -33.04
N ASN A 580 -16.35 -10.97 -33.08
CA ASN A 580 -16.56 -10.26 -34.34
C ASN A 580 -15.24 -10.05 -35.07
N VAL A 581 -15.28 -10.27 -36.41
CA VAL A 581 -14.18 -9.93 -37.29
C VAL A 581 -14.13 -8.40 -37.43
N ARG A 582 -12.95 -7.83 -37.23
CA ARG A 582 -12.68 -6.41 -37.50
C ARG A 582 -11.82 -6.29 -38.74
N GLU A 583 -12.00 -5.21 -39.51
CA GLU A 583 -11.23 -4.90 -40.70
C GLU A 583 -10.58 -3.53 -40.54
N GLU A 584 -9.32 -3.46 -40.94
CA GLU A 584 -8.56 -2.21 -40.95
C GLU A 584 -7.78 -2.03 -42.25
N ILE A 585 -7.43 -0.77 -42.52
CA ILE A 585 -6.68 -0.37 -43.70
C ILE A 585 -5.46 0.43 -43.21
N VAL A 586 -4.29 0.07 -43.73
CA VAL A 586 -3.06 0.82 -43.56
C VAL A 586 -2.56 1.32 -44.91
N THR A 587 -2.13 2.58 -44.93
CA THR A 587 -1.62 3.24 -46.13
C THR A 587 -0.11 3.44 -46.02
N SER A 588 0.64 3.17 -47.08
CA SER A 588 2.09 3.40 -47.10
C SER A 588 2.44 4.89 -47.10
N ASN A 589 3.71 5.19 -46.89
CA ASN A 589 4.27 6.47 -47.26
C ASN A 589 4.13 6.71 -48.78
N LEU A 590 3.96 7.97 -49.16
CA LEU A 590 3.98 8.39 -50.57
C LEU A 590 5.42 8.40 -51.09
N ILE A 591 5.65 7.77 -52.24
CA ILE A 591 6.92 7.76 -52.94
C ILE A 591 6.76 8.63 -54.19
N THR A 592 7.73 9.51 -54.49
CA THR A 592 7.74 10.42 -55.62
C THR A 592 9.06 10.31 -56.38
N ALA A 593 9.01 9.83 -57.63
CA ALA A 593 10.14 9.90 -58.55
C ALA A 593 9.98 11.10 -59.49
N TRP A 594 11.03 11.82 -59.76
CA TRP A 594 11.02 13.06 -60.55
C TRP A 594 11.69 12.91 -61.90
N LEU A 595 11.19 13.65 -62.90
CA LEU A 595 11.90 13.83 -64.14
C LEU A 595 13.18 14.65 -63.90
N GLU A 596 14.32 14.04 -64.16
CA GLU A 596 15.62 14.62 -63.89
C GLU A 596 16.09 15.44 -65.08
N THR A 597 16.32 16.73 -64.87
CA THR A 597 16.96 17.62 -65.85
C THR A 597 18.48 17.55 -65.70
N ASP A 598 19.23 17.95 -66.75
CA ASP A 598 20.71 17.97 -66.69
C ASP A 598 21.25 18.80 -65.54
N CYS A 599 20.54 19.89 -65.18
CA CYS A 599 20.88 20.73 -64.06
C CYS A 599 20.66 20.00 -62.72
N GLN A 600 19.55 19.27 -62.56
CA GLN A 600 19.25 18.46 -61.38
C GLN A 600 20.21 17.28 -61.21
N LYS A 601 20.69 16.69 -62.33
CA LYS A 601 21.74 15.65 -62.29
C LYS A 601 23.03 16.19 -61.64
N ALA A 602 23.45 17.37 -62.05
CA ALA A 602 24.63 18.00 -61.44
C ALA A 602 24.43 18.34 -59.95
N GLN A 603 23.22 18.81 -59.59
CA GLN A 603 22.86 19.13 -58.21
C GLN A 603 22.82 17.86 -57.35
N ASN A 604 22.18 16.76 -57.81
CA ASN A 604 22.11 15.50 -57.06
C ASN A 604 23.50 14.89 -56.81
N GLN A 605 24.42 14.95 -57.74
CA GLN A 605 25.82 14.52 -57.55
C GLN A 605 26.50 15.26 -56.41
N ILE A 606 26.19 16.56 -56.23
CA ILE A 606 26.72 17.36 -55.12
C ILE A 606 26.07 16.91 -53.81
N PHE A 607 24.76 16.69 -53.77
CA PHE A 607 24.04 16.26 -52.59
C PHE A 607 24.51 14.86 -52.11
N GLU A 608 24.67 13.90 -53.02
CA GLU A 608 25.24 12.59 -52.69
C GLU A 608 26.65 12.69 -52.10
N SER A 609 27.49 13.55 -52.69
CA SER A 609 28.85 13.79 -52.19
C SER A 609 28.83 14.41 -50.79
N VAL A 610 27.88 15.29 -50.48
CA VAL A 610 27.70 15.89 -49.14
C VAL A 610 27.22 14.84 -48.15
N ALA A 611 26.20 14.06 -48.50
CA ALA A 611 25.67 13.00 -47.63
C ALA A 611 26.71 11.93 -47.25
N GLN A 612 27.55 11.52 -48.20
CA GLN A 612 28.66 10.58 -47.93
C GLN A 612 29.69 11.19 -46.95
N GLN A 613 29.98 12.50 -47.08
CA GLN A 613 30.92 13.20 -46.20
C GLN A 613 30.32 13.39 -44.78
N GLU A 614 29.00 13.66 -44.65
CA GLU A 614 28.30 13.74 -43.36
C GLU A 614 28.28 12.37 -42.65
N LEU A 615 28.04 11.27 -43.38
CA LEU A 615 28.11 9.92 -42.83
C LEU A 615 29.52 9.59 -42.31
N GLY A 616 30.56 10.01 -43.05
CA GLY A 616 31.96 9.90 -42.61
C GLY A 616 32.23 10.66 -41.32
N LEU A 617 31.70 11.89 -41.23
CA LEU A 617 31.82 12.75 -40.06
C LEU A 617 31.13 12.16 -38.82
N MET A 618 29.92 11.61 -39.00
CA MET A 618 29.17 10.93 -37.92
C MET A 618 29.93 9.73 -37.35
N LYS A 619 30.57 8.92 -38.21
CA LYS A 619 31.41 7.79 -37.77
C LYS A 619 32.63 8.25 -36.97
N ILE A 620 33.25 9.38 -37.34
CA ILE A 620 34.37 9.96 -36.58
C ILE A 620 33.88 10.41 -35.19
N LEU A 621 32.75 11.12 -35.10
CA LEU A 621 32.20 11.58 -33.84
C LEU A 621 31.79 10.41 -32.93
N GLN A 622 31.22 9.34 -33.49
CA GLN A 622 30.93 8.11 -32.73
C GLN A 622 32.20 7.48 -32.16
N ALA A 623 33.26 7.38 -32.96
CA ALA A 623 34.56 6.82 -32.50
C ALA A 623 35.16 7.67 -31.36
N GLU A 624 35.10 9.02 -31.46
CA GLU A 624 35.59 9.90 -30.40
C GLU A 624 34.72 9.81 -29.13
N SER A 625 33.39 9.61 -29.24
CA SER A 625 32.50 9.36 -28.12
C SER A 625 32.88 8.08 -27.36
N VAL A 626 33.11 6.98 -28.07
CA VAL A 626 33.56 5.70 -27.49
C VAL A 626 34.89 5.89 -26.77
N LYS A 627 35.85 6.61 -27.39
CA LYS A 627 37.15 6.91 -26.81
C LYS A 627 37.06 7.67 -25.49
N VAL A 628 36.14 8.62 -25.36
CA VAL A 628 35.89 9.33 -24.10
C VAL A 628 35.30 8.38 -23.05
N GLN A 629 34.31 7.56 -23.41
CA GLN A 629 33.71 6.60 -22.49
C GLN A 629 34.73 5.60 -21.94
N GLU A 630 35.59 5.07 -22.82
CA GLU A 630 36.67 4.16 -22.41
C GLU A 630 37.71 4.86 -21.52
N ALA A 631 38.03 6.11 -21.79
CA ALA A 631 38.97 6.88 -20.98
C ALA A 631 38.38 7.20 -19.58
N VAL A 632 37.12 7.56 -19.49
CA VAL A 632 36.44 7.77 -18.21
C VAL A 632 36.40 6.47 -17.39
N LYS A 633 36.04 5.35 -18.02
CA LYS A 633 36.07 4.05 -17.37
C LYS A 633 37.45 3.65 -16.88
N ALA A 634 38.51 3.88 -17.70
CA ALA A 634 39.87 3.61 -17.32
C ALA A 634 40.36 4.50 -16.16
N PHE A 635 39.84 5.71 -16.04
CA PHE A 635 40.11 6.61 -14.91
C PHE A 635 39.38 6.16 -13.63
N GLU A 636 38.13 5.76 -13.72
CA GLU A 636 37.37 5.19 -12.60
C GLU A 636 37.98 3.90 -12.06
N GLU A 637 38.59 3.09 -12.95
CA GLU A 637 39.35 1.87 -12.60
C GLU A 637 40.81 2.14 -12.20
N GLU A 638 41.21 3.40 -11.97
CA GLU A 638 42.55 3.86 -11.60
C GLU A 638 43.68 3.41 -12.58
N ARG A 639 43.30 3.08 -13.84
CA ARG A 639 44.25 2.63 -14.87
C ARG A 639 44.95 3.77 -15.60
N ILE A 640 44.42 4.98 -15.54
CA ILE A 640 45.04 6.19 -16.07
C ILE A 640 44.91 7.34 -15.06
N SER A 641 45.86 8.29 -15.14
CA SER A 641 45.84 9.49 -14.29
C SER A 641 44.89 10.56 -14.78
N ALA A 642 44.51 11.48 -13.89
CA ALA A 642 43.70 12.66 -14.24
C ALA A 642 44.36 13.53 -15.34
N GLN A 643 45.70 13.55 -15.40
CA GLN A 643 46.46 14.26 -16.43
C GLN A 643 46.33 13.60 -17.81
N GLU A 644 46.31 12.28 -17.85
CA GLU A 644 46.11 11.50 -19.09
C GLU A 644 44.65 11.63 -19.57
N LEU A 645 43.67 11.56 -18.68
CA LEU A 645 42.26 11.81 -19.02
C LEU A 645 42.07 13.22 -19.61
N ALA A 646 42.69 14.23 -19.00
CA ALA A 646 42.64 15.60 -19.50
C ALA A 646 43.27 15.75 -20.91
N ARG A 647 44.36 15.03 -21.19
CA ARG A 647 44.99 15.02 -22.54
C ARG A 647 44.10 14.36 -23.59
N ILE A 648 43.42 13.26 -23.22
CA ILE A 648 42.48 12.58 -24.11
C ILE A 648 41.31 13.50 -24.42
N ASN A 649 40.71 14.13 -23.43
CA ASN A 649 39.63 15.07 -23.60
C ASN A 649 40.02 16.28 -24.48
N GLN A 650 41.23 16.84 -24.30
CA GLN A 650 41.72 17.92 -25.14
C GLN A 650 41.98 17.46 -26.60
N SER A 651 42.38 16.22 -26.80
CA SER A 651 42.51 15.62 -28.14
C SER A 651 41.17 15.48 -28.83
N VAL A 652 40.16 14.96 -28.09
CA VAL A 652 38.78 14.81 -28.59
C VAL A 652 38.16 16.16 -28.91
N GLU A 653 38.33 17.17 -28.03
CA GLU A 653 37.85 18.53 -28.27
C GLU A 653 38.36 19.11 -29.58
N LYS A 654 39.63 18.91 -29.90
CA LYS A 654 40.20 19.35 -31.18
C LYS A 654 39.59 18.64 -32.39
N VAL A 655 39.25 17.35 -32.27
CA VAL A 655 38.56 16.61 -33.33
C VAL A 655 37.16 17.11 -33.50
N VAL A 656 36.43 17.33 -32.41
CA VAL A 656 35.06 17.87 -32.43
C VAL A 656 35.03 19.29 -33.04
N GLN A 657 35.97 20.16 -32.68
CA GLN A 657 36.08 21.49 -33.28
C GLN A 657 36.31 21.46 -34.81
N LYS A 658 37.19 20.57 -35.29
CA LYS A 658 37.38 20.34 -36.72
C LYS A 658 36.17 19.76 -37.42
N ALA A 659 35.46 18.84 -36.75
CA ALA A 659 34.23 18.27 -37.22
C ALA A 659 33.12 19.33 -37.41
N THR A 660 32.96 20.21 -36.44
CA THR A 660 32.01 21.35 -36.53
C THR A 660 32.36 22.32 -37.66
N GLN A 661 33.65 22.58 -37.89
CA GLN A 661 34.08 23.40 -39.03
C GLN A 661 33.77 22.75 -40.38
N LEU A 662 33.96 21.42 -40.50
CA LEU A 662 33.63 20.65 -41.69
C LEU A 662 32.14 20.61 -41.95
N GLU A 663 31.32 20.40 -40.92
CA GLU A 663 29.86 20.45 -40.99
C GLU A 663 29.35 21.77 -41.53
N LYS A 664 29.92 22.89 -41.08
CA LYS A 664 29.60 24.23 -41.62
C LYS A 664 29.93 24.33 -43.09
N LEU A 665 31.12 23.84 -43.54
CA LEU A 665 31.50 23.84 -44.95
C LEU A 665 30.59 22.98 -45.82
N LEU A 666 30.14 21.84 -45.30
CA LEU A 666 29.18 20.94 -45.98
C LEU A 666 27.83 21.61 -46.12
N LYS A 667 27.37 22.34 -45.10
CA LYS A 667 26.15 23.12 -45.13
C LYS A 667 26.21 24.26 -46.17
N ASP A 668 27.34 24.99 -46.20
CA ASP A 668 27.56 26.07 -47.20
C ASP A 668 27.58 25.48 -48.61
N LYS A 669 28.21 24.33 -48.83
CA LYS A 669 28.23 23.62 -50.11
C LYS A 669 26.80 23.14 -50.53
N LEU A 670 25.99 22.70 -49.56
CA LEU A 670 24.61 22.31 -49.79
C LEU A 670 23.74 23.52 -50.22
N GLU A 671 23.91 24.66 -49.57
CA GLU A 671 23.19 25.90 -49.91
C GLU A 671 23.60 26.44 -51.31
N MET A 672 24.90 26.36 -51.64
CA MET A 672 25.33 26.71 -52.99
C MET A 672 24.77 25.77 -54.03
N ALA A 673 24.72 24.46 -53.76
CA ALA A 673 24.13 23.47 -54.68
C ALA A 673 22.65 23.73 -54.95
N LYS A 674 21.87 24.19 -53.95
CA LYS A 674 20.46 24.57 -54.11
C LYS A 674 20.25 25.75 -55.10
N GLN A 675 21.26 26.60 -55.27
CA GLN A 675 21.19 27.79 -56.12
C GLN A 675 21.64 27.56 -57.56
N ILE A 676 22.23 26.40 -57.87
CA ILE A 676 22.77 26.11 -59.22
C ILE A 676 21.69 26.06 -60.30
N CYS A 677 20.45 25.72 -59.94
CA CYS A 677 19.35 25.49 -60.84
C CYS A 677 18.17 26.48 -60.68
N CYS A 678 18.37 27.61 -60.06
CA CYS A 678 17.35 28.66 -59.93
C CYS A 678 17.38 29.67 -61.08
#